data_7f8c6e4d0457bbe35c0796a74c94b668
#
_entry.id   7f8c6e4d0457bbe35c0796a74c94b668
#
_cell.length_a   1.000
_cell.length_b   1.000
_cell.length_c   1.000
_cell.angle_alpha   90.00
_cell.angle_beta   90.00
_cell.angle_gamma   90.00
#
_symmetry.space_group_name_H-M   'P 1'
#
loop_
_entity.id
_entity.type
_entity.pdbx_description
1 polymer ?
#
loop_
_entity_poly.entity_id
_entity_poly.type
_entity_poly.pdbx_seq_one_letter_code
_entity_poly.pdbx_strand_id
1 'polypeptide(L)'
;MPITAVQKTAAENAQRNAAIDPAHQIRLVAGPGTGKSRTIIKRIIELLNNGAIPSDIYVISFTRATCMEIKHRIQSDCASLPCAGAAAHVNVSTMHSLALRILRRANLLNNYPTTPIMLDKWEQEVVYDIELASSIGCTPSRAEAIRLAHDASWQTLNTQLIAQPPITPDEIVGFNSFHSAKTNLYCCVLPGEVIFRCVDAMRQGVLNASQLPRISHLIVDEYQDLNACDQEFVHQLSLGNATLFIAGDDDQSIYSFRHANPNGIIQFNTIYPGSSTHVLQDCFRCTPGILNPASQLITYNLNRVVKNIVSLYSASNPPVLGRTLVWSFQTAQQEAAAIAQSCQALINGGMAGSEDQIMILISNRKVQLPIIAQELGNLGILYDTPPNKALAGEHDVIRAVYCIMRLIRENISLEEDYIAYRDLLEVLSGVGPATANAIGNGCISNNQNFRQLFYQPSNPAWLNGRCASAVHRIKTIIQLIHPWSLNDTLNARANDIATVLSANIFNGLPTLASYLSIWNSLQSALPQQITLEELSSFVSADNPAAREIIINAVNLREGVQSAIPSTKKVKILTMHGAKGLGSKVVFIPSVEQGILPSNLALQVAGLVIEQRRLFYVSLTRAMACCIISHAASHTGASAMALGQSYVVRFSRSQFLNEMNCTSVTRTGGLSTSEATTIVTDINNL
;
A
#
# COMPACT_ATOMS: atom_id res chain seq x y z
N MET A 1 -21.72 26.36 -10.54
CA MET A 1 -21.51 24.99 -10.05
C MET A 1 -21.14 24.13 -11.24
N PRO A 2 -20.02 23.43 -11.24
CA PRO A 2 -19.50 22.74 -12.40
C PRO A 2 -20.35 21.53 -12.84
N ILE A 3 -20.93 20.78 -11.90
CA ILE A 3 -21.77 19.61 -12.19
C ILE A 3 -23.22 19.92 -11.88
N THR A 4 -24.15 19.69 -12.83
CA THR A 4 -25.58 19.97 -12.62
C THR A 4 -26.19 19.01 -11.59
N ALA A 5 -27.19 19.46 -10.86
CA ALA A 5 -27.91 18.63 -9.88
C ALA A 5 -28.54 17.38 -10.55
N VAL A 6 -29.02 17.49 -11.77
CA VAL A 6 -29.63 16.37 -12.53
C VAL A 6 -28.60 15.28 -12.81
N GLN A 7 -27.39 15.64 -13.25
CA GLN A 7 -26.33 14.67 -13.55
C GLN A 7 -25.82 13.98 -12.31
N LYS A 8 -25.62 14.76 -11.22
CA LYS A 8 -25.25 14.21 -9.93
C LYS A 8 -26.29 13.21 -9.44
N THR A 9 -27.59 13.54 -9.58
CA THR A 9 -28.70 12.66 -9.21
C THR A 9 -28.69 11.37 -10.04
N ALA A 10 -28.44 11.43 -11.36
CA ALA A 10 -28.36 10.24 -12.21
C ALA A 10 -27.22 9.30 -11.80
N ALA A 11 -26.04 9.85 -11.59
CA ALA A 11 -24.88 9.10 -11.11
C ALA A 11 -25.11 8.48 -9.70
N GLU A 12 -25.74 9.23 -8.80
CA GLU A 12 -26.10 8.75 -7.46
C GLU A 12 -27.17 7.66 -7.49
N ASN A 13 -28.09 7.71 -8.46
CA ASN A 13 -29.08 6.65 -8.69
C ASN A 13 -28.40 5.36 -9.19
N ALA A 14 -27.42 5.44 -10.10
CA ALA A 14 -26.66 4.27 -10.53
C ALA A 14 -25.93 3.60 -9.35
N GLN A 15 -25.30 4.40 -8.47
CA GLN A 15 -24.68 3.92 -7.23
C GLN A 15 -25.72 3.28 -6.29
N ARG A 16 -26.90 3.91 -6.16
CA ARG A 16 -27.99 3.38 -5.31
C ARG A 16 -28.52 2.07 -5.85
N ASN A 17 -28.78 1.96 -7.16
CA ASN A 17 -29.29 0.73 -7.78
C ASN A 17 -28.33 -0.44 -7.53
N ALA A 18 -27.02 -0.22 -7.64
CA ALA A 18 -26.03 -1.24 -7.29
C ALA A 18 -26.03 -1.58 -5.77
N ALA A 19 -26.27 -0.59 -4.93
CA ALA A 19 -26.29 -0.79 -3.47
C ALA A 19 -27.52 -1.56 -2.99
N ILE A 20 -28.68 -1.41 -3.62
CA ILE A 20 -29.94 -2.06 -3.21
C ILE A 20 -30.22 -3.37 -3.96
N ASP A 21 -29.38 -3.77 -4.92
CA ASP A 21 -29.60 -5.00 -5.72
C ASP A 21 -29.77 -6.21 -4.82
N PRO A 22 -30.87 -6.98 -4.94
CA PRO A 22 -31.13 -8.16 -4.12
C PRO A 22 -30.41 -9.43 -4.60
N ALA A 23 -29.68 -9.38 -5.72
CA ALA A 23 -28.98 -10.53 -6.26
C ALA A 23 -28.01 -11.15 -5.25
N HIS A 24 -27.85 -12.46 -5.29
CA HIS A 24 -26.99 -13.17 -4.33
C HIS A 24 -25.51 -12.92 -4.60
N GLN A 25 -25.11 -12.81 -5.87
CA GLN A 25 -23.76 -12.43 -6.27
C GLN A 25 -23.84 -11.16 -7.13
N ILE A 26 -23.10 -10.14 -6.75
CA ILE A 26 -23.11 -8.82 -7.38
C ILE A 26 -21.68 -8.41 -7.70
N ARG A 27 -21.45 -8.04 -8.96
CA ARG A 27 -20.22 -7.41 -9.43
C ARG A 27 -20.44 -5.93 -9.67
N LEU A 28 -19.73 -5.09 -8.93
CA LEU A 28 -19.64 -3.64 -9.19
C LEU A 28 -18.34 -3.34 -9.93
N VAL A 29 -18.43 -2.94 -11.18
CA VAL A 29 -17.31 -2.43 -11.98
C VAL A 29 -17.33 -0.92 -11.96
N ALA A 30 -16.27 -0.29 -11.44
CA ALA A 30 -16.26 1.13 -11.13
C ALA A 30 -14.93 1.76 -11.57
N GLY A 31 -14.96 2.50 -12.69
CA GLY A 31 -13.80 3.24 -13.19
C GLY A 31 -13.28 4.32 -12.23
N PRO A 32 -12.21 5.03 -12.62
CA PRO A 32 -11.59 6.03 -11.76
C PRO A 32 -12.57 7.15 -11.41
N GLY A 33 -12.71 7.46 -10.12
CA GLY A 33 -13.54 8.57 -9.66
C GLY A 33 -15.05 8.39 -9.83
N THR A 34 -15.56 7.16 -10.08
CA THR A 34 -17.01 6.91 -10.28
C THR A 34 -17.77 6.63 -8.97
N GLY A 35 -17.09 6.62 -7.81
CA GLY A 35 -17.74 6.49 -6.52
C GLY A 35 -17.84 5.06 -5.98
N LYS A 36 -16.89 4.17 -6.33
CA LYS A 36 -16.80 2.79 -5.83
C LYS A 36 -16.98 2.69 -4.31
N SER A 37 -16.12 3.35 -3.54
CA SER A 37 -16.16 3.29 -2.07
C SER A 37 -17.47 3.85 -1.51
N ARG A 38 -18.03 4.90 -2.14
CA ARG A 38 -19.34 5.45 -1.74
C ARG A 38 -20.47 4.42 -1.96
N THR A 39 -20.40 3.64 -3.04
CA THR A 39 -21.38 2.58 -3.32
C THR A 39 -21.28 1.44 -2.30
N ILE A 40 -20.06 1.06 -1.93
CA ILE A 40 -19.84 0.08 -0.85
C ILE A 40 -20.48 0.54 0.46
N ILE A 41 -20.26 1.79 0.87
CA ILE A 41 -20.86 2.35 2.09
C ILE A 41 -22.40 2.36 1.99
N LYS A 42 -22.95 2.80 0.84
CA LYS A 42 -24.40 2.75 0.60
C LYS A 42 -24.95 1.33 0.73
N ARG A 43 -24.24 0.31 0.20
CA ARG A 43 -24.64 -1.11 0.34
C ARG A 43 -24.71 -1.53 1.81
N ILE A 44 -23.73 -1.18 2.60
CA ILE A 44 -23.69 -1.51 4.03
C ILE A 44 -24.84 -0.83 4.77
N ILE A 45 -25.08 0.46 4.52
CA ILE A 45 -26.19 1.19 5.14
C ILE A 45 -27.54 0.56 4.77
N GLU A 46 -27.72 0.17 3.50
CA GLU A 46 -28.94 -0.47 3.03
C GLU A 46 -29.17 -1.82 3.72
N LEU A 47 -28.13 -2.64 3.86
CA LEU A 47 -28.21 -3.90 4.56
C LEU A 47 -28.61 -3.70 6.04
N LEU A 48 -28.03 -2.72 6.72
CA LEU A 48 -28.35 -2.41 8.10
C LEU A 48 -29.79 -1.88 8.25
N ASN A 49 -30.26 -1.02 7.36
CA ASN A 49 -31.62 -0.50 7.36
C ASN A 49 -32.67 -1.60 7.07
N ASN A 50 -32.30 -2.61 6.30
CA ASN A 50 -33.16 -3.77 6.03
C ASN A 50 -33.06 -4.87 7.10
N GLY A 51 -32.43 -4.58 8.24
CA GLY A 51 -32.40 -5.47 9.41
C GLY A 51 -31.35 -6.57 9.33
N ALA A 52 -30.33 -6.47 8.48
CA ALA A 52 -29.22 -7.41 8.49
C ALA A 52 -28.48 -7.34 9.83
N ILE A 53 -28.07 -8.52 10.33
CA ILE A 53 -27.31 -8.62 11.58
C ILE A 53 -25.91 -8.02 11.34
N PRO A 54 -25.52 -6.95 12.04
CA PRO A 54 -24.26 -6.23 11.76
C PRO A 54 -23.02 -7.13 11.88
N SER A 55 -22.98 -8.04 12.85
CA SER A 55 -21.89 -8.99 13.05
C SER A 55 -21.75 -10.03 11.93
N ASP A 56 -22.78 -10.21 11.09
CA ASP A 56 -22.79 -11.15 9.97
C ASP A 56 -22.44 -10.44 8.65
N ILE A 57 -22.21 -9.12 8.68
CA ILE A 57 -21.71 -8.34 7.54
C ILE A 57 -20.19 -8.26 7.60
N TYR A 58 -19.52 -8.78 6.59
CA TYR A 58 -18.06 -8.78 6.46
C TYR A 58 -17.63 -7.93 5.28
N VAL A 59 -16.76 -6.97 5.54
CA VAL A 59 -16.15 -6.10 4.54
C VAL A 59 -14.64 -6.37 4.50
N ILE A 60 -14.16 -6.82 3.37
CA ILE A 60 -12.75 -7.11 3.14
C ILE A 60 -12.15 -6.02 2.27
N SER A 61 -11.04 -5.44 2.73
CA SER A 61 -10.24 -4.51 1.94
C SER A 61 -8.75 -4.86 2.01
N PHE A 62 -7.98 -4.30 1.09
CA PHE A 62 -6.60 -4.71 0.86
C PHE A 62 -5.63 -4.26 1.98
N THR A 63 -5.81 -3.05 2.55
CA THR A 63 -4.92 -2.50 3.57
C THR A 63 -5.64 -2.21 4.89
N ARG A 64 -4.88 -2.22 6.00
CA ARG A 64 -5.40 -1.80 7.32
C ARG A 64 -5.91 -0.36 7.29
N ALA A 65 -5.20 0.53 6.60
CA ALA A 65 -5.60 1.93 6.46
C ALA A 65 -6.96 2.08 5.76
N THR A 66 -7.17 1.38 4.64
CA THR A 66 -8.48 1.37 3.94
C THR A 66 -9.58 0.78 4.82
N CYS A 67 -9.28 -0.26 5.60
CA CYS A 67 -10.25 -0.81 6.56
C CYS A 67 -10.65 0.23 7.62
N MET A 68 -9.69 0.99 8.15
CA MET A 68 -9.97 2.08 9.11
C MET A 68 -10.82 3.19 8.47
N GLU A 69 -10.50 3.61 7.25
CA GLU A 69 -11.28 4.59 6.50
C GLU A 69 -12.72 4.11 6.28
N ILE A 70 -12.91 2.87 5.84
CA ILE A 70 -14.25 2.29 5.64
C ILE A 70 -15.03 2.28 6.96
N LYS A 71 -14.42 1.84 8.07
CA LYS A 71 -15.05 1.86 9.40
C LYS A 71 -15.50 3.26 9.79
N HIS A 72 -14.60 4.24 9.66
CA HIS A 72 -14.90 5.63 10.00
C HIS A 72 -16.06 6.17 9.15
N ARG A 73 -16.05 5.91 7.83
CA ARG A 73 -17.13 6.36 6.93
C ARG A 73 -18.47 5.69 7.25
N ILE A 74 -18.50 4.39 7.54
CA ILE A 74 -19.73 3.70 7.95
C ILE A 74 -20.31 4.38 9.19
N GLN A 75 -19.50 4.65 10.22
CA GLN A 75 -19.92 5.27 11.44
C GLN A 75 -20.41 6.71 11.22
N SER A 76 -19.65 7.50 10.44
CA SER A 76 -20.00 8.88 10.10
C SER A 76 -21.30 8.98 9.30
N ASP A 77 -21.46 8.18 8.25
CA ASP A 77 -22.62 8.23 7.38
C ASP A 77 -23.89 7.66 8.07
N CYS A 78 -23.72 6.73 9.03
CA CYS A 78 -24.81 6.21 9.85
C CYS A 78 -25.17 7.11 11.04
N ALA A 79 -24.36 8.07 11.45
CA ALA A 79 -24.50 8.81 12.72
C ALA A 79 -25.87 9.45 12.91
N SER A 80 -26.52 9.90 11.84
CA SER A 80 -27.86 10.50 11.84
C SER A 80 -28.99 9.52 11.44
N LEU A 81 -28.67 8.23 11.22
CA LEU A 81 -29.60 7.22 10.74
C LEU A 81 -30.02 6.26 11.89
N PRO A 82 -31.15 5.56 11.76
CA PRO A 82 -31.58 4.57 12.75
C PRO A 82 -30.56 3.45 12.97
N CYS A 83 -29.71 3.17 12.00
CA CYS A 83 -28.64 2.15 12.06
C CYS A 83 -27.35 2.60 12.77
N ALA A 84 -27.29 3.79 13.36
CA ALA A 84 -26.06 4.33 13.97
C ALA A 84 -25.41 3.38 14.99
N GLY A 85 -26.18 2.81 15.90
CA GLY A 85 -25.67 1.84 16.89
C GLY A 85 -25.18 0.51 16.28
N ALA A 86 -25.77 0.10 15.15
CA ALA A 86 -25.42 -1.11 14.44
C ALA A 86 -24.09 -0.98 13.65
N ALA A 87 -23.77 0.22 13.19
CA ALA A 87 -22.60 0.52 12.36
C ALA A 87 -21.26 0.09 12.97
N ALA A 88 -21.13 0.21 14.30
CA ALA A 88 -19.92 -0.16 15.04
C ALA A 88 -19.63 -1.67 15.04
N HIS A 89 -20.64 -2.49 14.80
CA HIS A 89 -20.55 -3.96 14.87
C HIS A 89 -20.31 -4.64 13.52
N VAL A 90 -20.22 -3.87 12.42
CA VAL A 90 -19.86 -4.39 11.10
C VAL A 90 -18.39 -4.85 11.11
N ASN A 91 -18.14 -6.06 10.61
CA ASN A 91 -16.80 -6.62 10.54
C ASN A 91 -16.05 -6.06 9.33
N VAL A 92 -15.13 -5.13 9.56
CA VAL A 92 -14.23 -4.61 8.52
C VAL A 92 -12.81 -5.05 8.83
N SER A 93 -12.19 -5.80 7.93
CA SER A 93 -10.83 -6.32 8.14
C SER A 93 -10.10 -6.60 6.83
N THR A 94 -8.78 -6.78 6.92
CA THR A 94 -8.03 -7.34 5.80
C THR A 94 -8.29 -8.84 5.68
N MET A 95 -8.04 -9.40 4.50
CA MET A 95 -8.18 -10.83 4.22
C MET A 95 -7.32 -11.69 5.15
N HIS A 96 -6.06 -11.32 5.34
CA HIS A 96 -5.13 -11.99 6.25
C HIS A 96 -5.64 -12.02 7.69
N SER A 97 -6.18 -10.91 8.19
CA SER A 97 -6.74 -10.85 9.54
C SER A 97 -7.96 -11.76 9.71
N LEU A 98 -8.78 -11.91 8.66
CA LEU A 98 -9.92 -12.83 8.67
C LEU A 98 -9.43 -14.29 8.64
N ALA A 99 -8.49 -14.62 7.75
CA ALA A 99 -7.92 -15.97 7.64
C ALA A 99 -7.27 -16.42 8.95
N LEU A 100 -6.46 -15.56 9.59
CA LEU A 100 -5.86 -15.86 10.91
C LEU A 100 -6.92 -16.12 11.98
N ARG A 101 -8.00 -15.33 12.02
CA ARG A 101 -9.11 -15.57 12.98
C ARG A 101 -9.79 -16.92 12.75
N ILE A 102 -9.99 -17.32 11.50
CA ILE A 102 -10.56 -18.62 11.13
C ILE A 102 -9.62 -19.75 11.57
N LEU A 103 -8.35 -19.68 11.20
CA LEU A 103 -7.35 -20.69 11.57
C LEU A 103 -7.21 -20.84 13.09
N ARG A 104 -7.21 -19.73 13.83
CA ARG A 104 -7.18 -19.73 15.29
C ARG A 104 -8.42 -20.40 15.89
N ARG A 105 -9.62 -20.01 15.42
CA ARG A 105 -10.89 -20.60 15.90
C ARG A 105 -10.97 -22.10 15.60
N ALA A 106 -10.35 -22.53 14.52
CA ALA A 106 -10.30 -23.92 14.10
C ALA A 106 -9.19 -24.73 14.80
N ASN A 107 -8.39 -24.12 15.66
CA ASN A 107 -7.20 -24.73 16.29
C ASN A 107 -6.18 -25.27 15.28
N LEU A 108 -6.08 -24.67 14.10
CA LEU A 108 -5.10 -25.03 13.06
C LEU A 108 -3.75 -24.31 13.21
N LEU A 109 -3.58 -23.58 14.30
CA LEU A 109 -2.33 -22.87 14.66
C LEU A 109 -1.70 -23.44 15.94
N ASN A 110 -2.06 -24.67 16.34
CA ASN A 110 -1.59 -25.29 17.58
C ASN A 110 -0.07 -25.59 17.61
N ASN A 111 0.58 -25.56 16.45
CA ASN A 111 2.05 -25.66 16.34
C ASN A 111 2.77 -24.37 16.75
N TYR A 112 2.06 -23.26 16.88
CA TYR A 112 2.62 -22.00 17.36
C TYR A 112 2.33 -21.81 18.85
N PRO A 113 3.24 -21.12 19.58
CA PRO A 113 3.02 -20.85 21.02
C PRO A 113 1.83 -19.91 21.28
N THR A 114 1.52 -19.03 20.32
CA THR A 114 0.35 -18.14 20.33
C THR A 114 -0.12 -17.88 18.89
N THR A 115 -0.98 -16.91 18.65
CA THR A 115 -1.38 -16.52 17.29
C THR A 115 -0.20 -15.91 16.56
N PRO A 116 0.27 -16.49 15.44
CA PRO A 116 1.44 -16.00 14.74
C PRO A 116 1.19 -14.64 14.08
N ILE A 117 2.24 -13.83 14.01
CA ILE A 117 2.24 -12.52 13.36
C ILE A 117 2.77 -12.67 11.93
N MET A 118 2.13 -11.99 11.00
CA MET A 118 2.60 -11.93 9.61
C MET A 118 3.80 -11.01 9.49
N LEU A 119 4.89 -11.53 8.94
CA LEU A 119 6.11 -10.76 8.74
C LEU A 119 5.90 -9.62 7.73
N ASP A 120 6.30 -8.42 8.13
CA ASP A 120 6.43 -7.28 7.22
C ASP A 120 7.54 -7.53 6.18
N LYS A 121 7.47 -6.84 5.05
CA LYS A 121 8.45 -7.02 3.96
C LYS A 121 9.90 -6.80 4.41
N TRP A 122 10.15 -5.79 5.23
CA TRP A 122 11.49 -5.50 5.74
C TRP A 122 11.98 -6.58 6.72
N GLU A 123 11.11 -7.19 7.54
CA GLU A 123 11.43 -8.32 8.42
C GLU A 123 11.84 -9.54 7.60
N GLN A 124 11.14 -9.78 6.48
CA GLN A 124 11.51 -10.84 5.56
C GLN A 124 12.91 -10.61 4.99
N GLU A 125 13.24 -9.37 4.54
CA GLU A 125 14.53 -9.03 3.94
C GLU A 125 15.69 -9.03 4.95
N VAL A 126 15.48 -8.47 6.13
CA VAL A 126 16.55 -8.19 7.12
C VAL A 126 16.76 -9.33 8.12
N VAL A 127 15.69 -10.05 8.47
CA VAL A 127 15.75 -11.16 9.44
C VAL A 127 15.64 -12.49 8.74
N TYR A 128 14.51 -12.76 8.10
CA TYR A 128 14.19 -14.09 7.59
C TYR A 128 15.17 -14.57 6.51
N ASP A 129 15.40 -13.76 5.47
CA ASP A 129 16.28 -14.14 4.34
C ASP A 129 17.75 -14.27 4.77
N ILE A 130 18.21 -13.44 5.70
CA ILE A 130 19.58 -13.53 6.24
C ILE A 130 19.77 -14.80 7.05
N GLU A 131 18.80 -15.15 7.90
CA GLU A 131 18.88 -16.39 8.70
C GLU A 131 18.69 -17.64 7.84
N LEU A 132 17.80 -17.61 6.84
CA LEU A 132 17.62 -18.68 5.87
C LEU A 132 18.92 -18.92 5.10
N ALA A 133 19.55 -17.86 4.57
CA ALA A 133 20.82 -17.95 3.86
C ALA A 133 21.91 -18.62 4.71
N SER A 134 22.02 -18.23 5.99
CA SER A 134 22.95 -18.83 6.92
C SER A 134 22.64 -20.31 7.20
N SER A 135 21.37 -20.68 7.28
CA SER A 135 20.92 -22.05 7.57
C SER A 135 21.21 -23.04 6.44
N ILE A 136 20.96 -22.62 5.19
CA ILE A 136 21.13 -23.49 4.01
C ILE A 136 22.46 -23.29 3.26
N GLY A 137 23.32 -22.38 3.75
CA GLY A 137 24.65 -22.16 3.16
C GLY A 137 24.62 -21.45 1.81
N CYS A 138 23.70 -20.53 1.57
CA CYS A 138 23.60 -19.77 0.33
C CYS A 138 23.76 -18.24 0.54
N THR A 139 23.68 -17.49 -0.55
CA THR A 139 23.65 -16.01 -0.47
C THR A 139 22.27 -15.49 -0.05
N PRO A 140 22.18 -14.32 0.61
CA PRO A 140 20.89 -13.70 0.94
C PRO A 140 19.95 -13.52 -0.26
N SER A 141 20.50 -13.14 -1.43
CA SER A 141 19.70 -13.03 -2.67
C SER A 141 19.14 -14.38 -3.14
N ARG A 142 19.87 -15.49 -2.92
CA ARG A 142 19.36 -16.83 -3.21
C ARG A 142 18.28 -17.25 -2.22
N ALA A 143 18.46 -16.98 -0.95
CA ALA A 143 17.45 -17.21 0.09
C ALA A 143 16.15 -16.44 -0.20
N GLU A 144 16.26 -15.16 -0.57
CA GLU A 144 15.13 -14.36 -1.02
C GLU A 144 14.41 -15.02 -2.23
N ALA A 145 15.15 -15.46 -3.25
CA ALA A 145 14.57 -16.12 -4.42
C ALA A 145 13.81 -17.41 -4.06
N ILE A 146 14.34 -18.21 -3.12
CA ILE A 146 13.69 -19.42 -2.62
C ILE A 146 12.41 -19.07 -1.87
N ARG A 147 12.46 -18.10 -0.94
CA ARG A 147 11.29 -17.64 -0.19
C ARG A 147 10.21 -17.10 -1.13
N LEU A 148 10.58 -16.25 -2.10
CA LEU A 148 9.63 -15.69 -3.06
C LEU A 148 8.97 -16.76 -3.93
N ALA A 149 9.69 -17.83 -4.29
CA ALA A 149 9.11 -18.93 -5.05
C ALA A 149 8.07 -19.72 -4.22
N HIS A 150 8.34 -19.96 -2.94
CA HIS A 150 7.36 -20.57 -2.03
C HIS A 150 6.14 -19.66 -1.83
N ASP A 151 6.35 -18.36 -1.59
CA ASP A 151 5.27 -17.39 -1.44
C ASP A 151 4.41 -17.29 -2.71
N ALA A 152 5.04 -17.27 -3.90
CA ALA A 152 4.36 -17.31 -5.18
C ALA A 152 3.51 -18.58 -5.37
N SER A 153 4.05 -19.73 -4.97
CA SER A 153 3.34 -21.02 -5.01
C SER A 153 2.05 -20.97 -4.20
N TRP A 154 2.11 -20.45 -2.99
CA TRP A 154 0.93 -20.28 -2.13
C TRP A 154 -0.09 -19.29 -2.73
N GLN A 155 0.37 -18.15 -3.20
CA GLN A 155 -0.51 -17.11 -3.74
C GLN A 155 -1.18 -17.50 -5.07
N THR A 156 -0.49 -18.28 -5.90
CA THR A 156 -1.01 -18.72 -7.20
C THR A 156 -1.73 -20.07 -7.15
N LEU A 157 -1.71 -20.77 -6.02
CA LEU A 157 -2.17 -22.15 -5.86
C LEU A 157 -1.46 -23.12 -6.82
N ASN A 158 -0.23 -22.81 -7.21
CA ASN A 158 0.60 -23.62 -8.08
C ASN A 158 1.67 -24.31 -7.26
N THR A 159 1.75 -25.63 -7.34
CA THR A 159 2.74 -26.42 -6.60
C THR A 159 4.16 -26.33 -7.17
N GLN A 160 4.31 -25.82 -8.38
CA GLN A 160 5.63 -25.66 -9.02
C GLN A 160 6.35 -24.43 -8.48
N LEU A 161 7.53 -24.62 -7.89
CA LEU A 161 8.39 -23.54 -7.44
C LEU A 161 9.23 -23.01 -8.62
N ILE A 162 9.05 -21.73 -8.94
CA ILE A 162 9.71 -21.09 -10.09
C ILE A 162 10.73 -20.08 -9.59
N ALA A 163 12.01 -20.32 -9.88
CA ALA A 163 13.12 -19.38 -9.64
C ALA A 163 14.23 -19.53 -10.68
N GLN A 164 15.11 -18.57 -10.77
CA GLN A 164 16.31 -18.61 -11.59
C GLN A 164 17.55 -18.35 -10.72
N PRO A 165 18.49 -19.31 -10.65
CA PRO A 165 18.43 -20.69 -11.18
C PRO A 165 17.33 -21.54 -10.50
N PRO A 166 16.92 -22.69 -11.09
CA PRO A 166 15.90 -23.57 -10.49
C PRO A 166 16.24 -23.96 -9.06
N ILE A 167 15.21 -24.14 -8.22
CA ILE A 167 15.36 -24.54 -6.82
C ILE A 167 15.67 -26.04 -6.77
N THR A 168 16.70 -26.41 -6.03
CA THR A 168 17.12 -27.81 -5.87
C THR A 168 16.28 -28.51 -4.78
N PRO A 169 16.19 -29.87 -4.81
CA PRO A 169 15.52 -30.61 -3.74
C PRO A 169 16.10 -30.35 -2.35
N ASP A 170 17.41 -30.19 -2.23
CA ASP A 170 18.06 -29.87 -0.94
C ASP A 170 17.68 -28.48 -0.41
N GLU A 171 17.56 -27.49 -1.29
CA GLU A 171 17.07 -26.16 -0.92
C GLU A 171 15.60 -26.18 -0.47
N ILE A 172 14.77 -27.03 -1.08
CA ILE A 172 13.37 -27.22 -0.64
C ILE A 172 13.33 -27.82 0.77
N VAL A 173 14.10 -28.87 1.02
CA VAL A 173 14.20 -29.51 2.34
C VAL A 173 14.75 -28.53 3.37
N GLY A 174 15.81 -27.81 3.02
CA GLY A 174 16.44 -26.79 3.86
C GLY A 174 15.45 -25.65 4.22
N PHE A 175 14.72 -25.14 3.24
CA PHE A 175 13.69 -24.14 3.46
C PHE A 175 12.61 -24.64 4.42
N ASN A 176 12.04 -25.82 4.17
CA ASN A 176 10.96 -26.37 4.98
C ASN A 176 11.39 -26.59 6.44
N SER A 177 12.61 -27.11 6.64
CA SER A 177 13.18 -27.31 7.99
C SER A 177 13.39 -25.98 8.71
N PHE A 178 14.04 -25.02 8.04
CA PHE A 178 14.25 -23.67 8.57
C PHE A 178 12.94 -22.97 8.87
N HIS A 179 12.02 -22.97 7.91
CA HIS A 179 10.72 -22.30 8.04
C HIS A 179 9.96 -22.82 9.25
N SER A 180 9.83 -24.15 9.39
CA SER A 180 9.14 -24.73 10.55
C SER A 180 9.79 -24.34 11.89
N ALA A 181 11.13 -24.44 12.00
CA ALA A 181 11.84 -24.15 13.24
C ALA A 181 11.76 -22.68 13.63
N LYS A 182 12.02 -21.78 12.68
CA LYS A 182 12.12 -20.34 12.95
C LYS A 182 10.77 -19.65 13.07
N THR A 183 9.78 -20.04 12.27
CA THR A 183 8.43 -19.47 12.40
C THR A 183 7.78 -19.85 13.73
N ASN A 184 8.04 -21.07 14.24
CA ASN A 184 7.61 -21.45 15.58
C ASN A 184 8.33 -20.65 16.68
N LEU A 185 9.65 -20.48 16.56
CA LEU A 185 10.46 -19.72 17.52
C LEU A 185 9.99 -18.26 17.62
N TYR A 186 9.81 -17.62 16.48
CA TYR A 186 9.42 -16.20 16.39
C TYR A 186 7.90 -16.00 16.35
N CYS A 187 7.13 -17.06 16.42
CA CYS A 187 5.67 -17.05 16.32
C CYS A 187 5.19 -16.18 15.13
N CYS A 188 5.69 -16.48 13.95
CA CYS A 188 5.42 -15.68 12.75
C CYS A 188 5.07 -16.56 11.54
N VAL A 189 4.50 -15.93 10.53
CA VAL A 189 4.12 -16.55 9.24
C VAL A 189 4.49 -15.63 8.08
N LEU A 190 4.70 -16.22 6.91
CA LEU A 190 4.86 -15.47 5.68
C LEU A 190 3.50 -15.02 5.12
N PRO A 191 3.44 -13.88 4.40
CA PRO A 191 2.17 -13.33 3.93
C PRO A 191 1.33 -14.29 3.10
N GLY A 192 1.87 -14.91 2.06
CA GLY A 192 1.11 -15.84 1.20
C GLY A 192 0.66 -17.11 1.91
N GLU A 193 1.38 -17.53 2.95
CA GLU A 193 1.10 -18.76 3.70
C GLU A 193 -0.23 -18.73 4.45
N VAL A 194 -0.60 -17.59 5.02
CA VAL A 194 -1.78 -17.47 5.91
C VAL A 194 -3.08 -17.82 5.19
N ILE A 195 -3.28 -17.17 4.03
CA ILE A 195 -4.50 -17.38 3.24
C ILE A 195 -4.49 -18.77 2.64
N PHE A 196 -3.32 -19.21 2.13
CA PHE A 196 -3.13 -20.54 1.58
C PHE A 196 -3.51 -21.65 2.59
N ARG A 197 -3.01 -21.59 3.83
CA ARG A 197 -3.37 -22.56 4.88
C ARG A 197 -4.86 -22.61 5.13
N CYS A 198 -5.53 -21.46 5.13
CA CYS A 198 -6.96 -21.39 5.33
C CYS A 198 -7.72 -22.00 4.15
N VAL A 199 -7.34 -21.67 2.92
CA VAL A 199 -7.93 -22.23 1.69
C VAL A 199 -7.72 -23.75 1.61
N ASP A 200 -6.51 -24.20 1.89
CA ASP A 200 -6.18 -25.62 1.87
C ASP A 200 -7.02 -26.41 2.88
N ALA A 201 -7.14 -25.91 4.12
CA ALA A 201 -7.97 -26.51 5.14
C ALA A 201 -9.48 -26.52 4.78
N MET A 202 -9.98 -25.49 4.07
CA MET A 202 -11.34 -25.46 3.55
C MET A 202 -11.55 -26.48 2.44
N ARG A 203 -10.64 -26.56 1.47
CA ARG A 203 -10.71 -27.51 0.35
C ARG A 203 -10.62 -28.97 0.78
N GLN A 204 -9.83 -29.25 1.81
CA GLN A 204 -9.69 -30.59 2.37
C GLN A 204 -10.84 -30.97 3.31
N GLY A 205 -11.79 -30.07 3.59
CA GLY A 205 -12.89 -30.31 4.51
C GLY A 205 -12.48 -30.42 5.98
N VAL A 206 -11.26 -29.97 6.32
CA VAL A 206 -10.76 -29.91 7.70
C VAL A 206 -11.53 -28.85 8.50
N LEU A 207 -11.93 -27.77 7.85
CA LEU A 207 -12.77 -26.71 8.42
C LEU A 207 -14.25 -27.07 8.26
N ASN A 208 -14.95 -27.21 9.37
CA ASN A 208 -16.40 -27.41 9.38
C ASN A 208 -17.16 -26.07 9.55
N ALA A 209 -18.46 -26.07 9.24
CA ALA A 209 -19.28 -24.86 9.25
C ALA A 209 -19.33 -24.15 10.64
N SER A 210 -19.15 -24.86 11.76
CA SER A 210 -19.16 -24.26 13.10
C SER A 210 -17.88 -23.50 13.44
N GLN A 211 -16.79 -23.77 12.72
CA GLN A 211 -15.49 -23.11 12.87
C GLN A 211 -15.36 -21.85 12.00
N LEU A 212 -16.17 -21.78 10.93
CA LEU A 212 -16.26 -20.59 10.10
C LEU A 212 -17.09 -19.50 10.79
N PRO A 213 -16.80 -18.22 10.55
CA PRO A 213 -17.68 -17.15 10.99
C PRO A 213 -19.02 -17.23 10.26
N ARG A 214 -20.10 -16.84 10.93
CA ARG A 214 -21.37 -16.66 10.24
C ARG A 214 -21.28 -15.42 9.36
N ILE A 215 -21.33 -15.62 8.05
CA ILE A 215 -21.28 -14.56 7.05
C ILE A 215 -22.60 -14.61 6.29
N SER A 216 -23.44 -13.59 6.45
CA SER A 216 -24.65 -13.40 5.64
C SER A 216 -24.37 -12.49 4.44
N HIS A 217 -23.45 -11.54 4.59
CA HIS A 217 -23.08 -10.61 3.54
C HIS A 217 -21.56 -10.45 3.52
N LEU A 218 -20.96 -10.79 2.38
CA LEU A 218 -19.53 -10.63 2.11
C LEU A 218 -19.32 -9.53 1.07
N ILE A 219 -18.64 -8.46 1.44
CA ILE A 219 -18.33 -7.32 0.58
C ILE A 219 -16.81 -7.28 0.40
N VAL A 220 -16.33 -7.25 -0.83
CA VAL A 220 -14.90 -7.27 -1.17
C VAL A 220 -14.55 -6.09 -2.04
N ASP A 221 -13.69 -5.20 -1.51
CA ASP A 221 -13.16 -4.05 -2.26
C ASP A 221 -11.86 -4.41 -2.98
N GLU A 222 -11.53 -3.68 -4.06
CA GLU A 222 -10.33 -3.86 -4.89
C GLU A 222 -10.15 -5.30 -5.40
N TYR A 223 -11.25 -5.96 -5.81
CA TYR A 223 -11.25 -7.37 -6.19
C TYR A 223 -10.28 -7.70 -7.33
N GLN A 224 -9.96 -6.74 -8.20
CA GLN A 224 -9.00 -6.91 -9.30
C GLN A 224 -7.55 -7.08 -8.83
N ASP A 225 -7.24 -6.75 -7.59
CA ASP A 225 -5.89 -6.86 -7.01
C ASP A 225 -5.66 -8.18 -6.26
N LEU A 226 -6.70 -9.03 -6.16
CA LEU A 226 -6.62 -10.32 -5.51
C LEU A 226 -5.86 -11.33 -6.38
N ASN A 227 -5.01 -12.13 -5.75
CA ASN A 227 -4.36 -13.29 -6.39
C ASN A 227 -5.30 -14.51 -6.44
N ALA A 228 -4.86 -15.63 -7.03
CA ALA A 228 -5.70 -16.82 -7.18
C ALA A 228 -6.13 -17.42 -5.82
N CYS A 229 -5.24 -17.44 -4.85
CA CYS A 229 -5.53 -17.93 -3.49
C CYS A 229 -6.54 -17.04 -2.77
N ASP A 230 -6.40 -15.71 -2.91
CA ASP A 230 -7.34 -14.75 -2.34
C ASP A 230 -8.75 -14.91 -2.92
N GLN A 231 -8.83 -15.07 -4.25
CA GLN A 231 -10.10 -15.29 -4.96
C GLN A 231 -10.77 -16.61 -4.54
N GLU A 232 -9.98 -17.66 -4.38
CA GLU A 232 -10.46 -18.94 -3.87
C GLU A 232 -10.95 -18.82 -2.41
N PHE A 233 -10.25 -18.08 -1.57
CA PHE A 233 -10.70 -17.81 -0.20
C PHE A 233 -12.06 -17.12 -0.16
N VAL A 234 -12.27 -16.09 -0.99
CA VAL A 234 -13.57 -15.42 -1.14
C VAL A 234 -14.63 -16.40 -1.63
N HIS A 235 -14.29 -17.24 -2.63
CA HIS A 235 -15.19 -18.27 -3.13
C HIS A 235 -15.63 -19.23 -2.03
N GLN A 236 -14.70 -19.79 -1.28
CA GLN A 236 -14.98 -20.73 -0.18
C GLN A 236 -15.87 -20.08 0.90
N LEU A 237 -15.63 -18.82 1.26
CA LEU A 237 -16.47 -18.10 2.22
C LEU A 237 -17.90 -17.84 1.69
N SER A 238 -18.09 -17.77 0.37
CA SER A 238 -19.39 -17.53 -0.25
C SER A 238 -20.25 -18.80 -0.43
N LEU A 239 -19.66 -19.99 -0.30
CA LEU A 239 -20.38 -21.27 -0.48
C LEU A 239 -21.49 -21.50 0.58
N GLY A 240 -21.42 -20.84 1.72
CA GLY A 240 -22.37 -21.00 2.85
C GLY A 240 -23.64 -20.13 2.75
N ASN A 241 -24.15 -19.80 1.60
CA ASN A 241 -25.29 -18.89 1.33
C ASN A 241 -25.05 -17.41 1.67
N ALA A 242 -23.81 -16.98 1.80
CA ALA A 242 -23.50 -15.56 1.93
C ALA A 242 -23.77 -14.83 0.61
N THR A 243 -24.43 -13.68 0.66
CA THR A 243 -24.47 -12.81 -0.50
C THR A 243 -23.07 -12.25 -0.74
N LEU A 244 -22.61 -12.25 -1.98
CA LEU A 244 -21.29 -11.76 -2.36
C LEU A 244 -21.41 -10.47 -3.17
N PHE A 245 -20.85 -9.37 -2.66
CA PHE A 245 -20.75 -8.11 -3.38
C PHE A 245 -19.26 -7.79 -3.61
N ILE A 246 -18.80 -7.88 -4.84
CA ILE A 246 -17.44 -7.49 -5.19
C ILE A 246 -17.41 -6.13 -5.88
N ALA A 247 -16.39 -5.34 -5.59
CA ALA A 247 -16.18 -4.04 -6.23
C ALA A 247 -14.73 -3.92 -6.72
N GLY A 248 -14.55 -3.37 -7.91
CA GLY A 248 -13.23 -3.20 -8.49
C GLY A 248 -13.21 -2.55 -9.86
N ASP A 249 -12.00 -2.41 -10.40
CA ASP A 249 -11.73 -1.95 -11.77
C ASP A 249 -10.57 -2.75 -12.36
N ASP A 250 -10.87 -3.65 -13.29
CA ASP A 250 -9.87 -4.47 -13.98
C ASP A 250 -8.80 -3.64 -14.71
N ASP A 251 -9.16 -2.43 -15.16
CA ASP A 251 -8.23 -1.49 -15.78
C ASP A 251 -7.27 -0.84 -14.79
N GLN A 252 -7.51 -0.97 -13.48
CA GLN A 252 -6.64 -0.49 -12.40
C GLN A 252 -5.87 -1.61 -11.69
N SER A 253 -5.84 -2.84 -12.23
CA SER A 253 -5.00 -3.94 -11.72
C SER A 253 -3.55 -3.73 -12.13
N ILE A 254 -2.70 -3.31 -11.16
CA ILE A 254 -1.29 -2.94 -11.37
C ILE A 254 -0.35 -3.65 -10.39
N TYR A 255 -0.79 -4.72 -9.75
CA TYR A 255 -0.01 -5.47 -8.74
C TYR A 255 0.30 -6.90 -9.19
N SER A 256 0.63 -7.13 -10.49
CA SER A 256 1.01 -8.46 -10.97
C SER A 256 2.27 -9.00 -10.28
N PHE A 257 3.16 -8.13 -9.83
CA PHE A 257 4.32 -8.52 -9.01
C PHE A 257 3.94 -9.08 -7.62
N ARG A 258 2.66 -8.95 -7.21
CA ARG A 258 2.02 -9.61 -6.07
C ARG A 258 1.05 -10.70 -6.53
N HIS A 259 1.21 -11.20 -7.75
CA HIS A 259 0.36 -12.22 -8.37
C HIS A 259 -1.12 -11.82 -8.51
N ALA A 260 -1.44 -10.51 -8.50
CA ALA A 260 -2.79 -10.03 -8.74
C ALA A 260 -3.35 -10.58 -10.05
N ASN A 261 -4.59 -11.09 -10.00
CA ASN A 261 -5.23 -11.75 -11.14
C ASN A 261 -6.57 -11.06 -11.48
N PRO A 262 -6.58 -10.10 -12.42
CA PRO A 262 -7.79 -9.40 -12.79
C PRO A 262 -8.86 -10.29 -13.48
N ASN A 263 -8.49 -11.52 -13.89
CA ASN A 263 -9.45 -12.43 -14.52
C ASN A 263 -10.62 -12.77 -13.57
N GLY A 264 -10.42 -12.76 -12.26
CA GLY A 264 -11.50 -13.01 -11.32
C GLY A 264 -12.65 -12.01 -11.44
N ILE A 265 -12.37 -10.71 -11.60
CA ILE A 265 -13.42 -9.71 -11.82
C ILE A 265 -13.91 -9.73 -13.27
N ILE A 266 -13.05 -9.98 -14.26
CA ILE A 266 -13.42 -10.04 -15.67
C ILE A 266 -14.39 -11.20 -15.91
N GLN A 267 -14.07 -12.38 -15.40
CA GLN A 267 -14.80 -13.62 -15.59
C GLN A 267 -15.84 -13.89 -14.48
N PHE A 268 -16.19 -12.91 -13.69
CA PHE A 268 -17.05 -13.10 -12.50
C PHE A 268 -18.38 -13.79 -12.85
N ASN A 269 -19.03 -13.42 -13.93
CA ASN A 269 -20.32 -14.02 -14.35
C ASN A 269 -20.17 -15.47 -14.83
N THR A 270 -18.96 -15.87 -15.24
CA THR A 270 -18.65 -17.28 -15.57
C THR A 270 -18.43 -18.10 -14.31
N ILE A 271 -17.73 -17.51 -13.32
CA ILE A 271 -17.46 -18.13 -12.02
C ILE A 271 -18.74 -18.23 -11.20
N TYR A 272 -19.59 -17.19 -11.27
CA TYR A 272 -20.87 -17.11 -10.55
C TYR A 272 -22.02 -16.93 -11.54
N PRO A 273 -22.53 -18.01 -12.16
CA PRO A 273 -23.63 -17.95 -13.10
C PRO A 273 -24.89 -17.35 -12.46
N GLY A 274 -25.55 -16.43 -13.16
CA GLY A 274 -26.72 -15.72 -12.64
C GLY A 274 -26.40 -14.49 -11.78
N SER A 275 -25.13 -14.13 -11.63
CA SER A 275 -24.73 -12.92 -10.92
C SER A 275 -25.19 -11.65 -11.63
N SER A 276 -25.47 -10.61 -10.84
CA SER A 276 -25.79 -9.26 -11.31
C SER A 276 -24.51 -8.45 -11.55
N THR A 277 -24.53 -7.57 -12.55
CA THR A 277 -23.40 -6.67 -12.85
C THR A 277 -23.88 -5.23 -12.96
N HIS A 278 -23.23 -4.36 -12.19
CA HIS A 278 -23.38 -2.92 -12.29
C HIS A 278 -22.07 -2.28 -12.76
N VAL A 279 -22.17 -1.36 -13.71
CA VAL A 279 -21.03 -0.57 -14.22
C VAL A 279 -21.28 0.90 -13.90
N LEU A 280 -20.44 1.50 -13.06
CA LEU A 280 -20.49 2.93 -12.80
C LEU A 280 -19.74 3.66 -13.91
N GLN A 281 -20.43 4.55 -14.62
CA GLN A 281 -19.88 5.24 -15.80
C GLN A 281 -19.58 6.71 -15.56
N ASP A 282 -20.14 7.32 -14.52
CA ASP A 282 -20.05 8.75 -14.26
C ASP A 282 -18.83 9.10 -13.40
N CYS A 283 -17.82 9.73 -13.99
CA CYS A 283 -16.60 10.12 -13.32
C CYS A 283 -16.73 11.52 -12.68
N PHE A 284 -16.59 11.59 -11.36
CA PHE A 284 -16.59 12.82 -10.55
C PHE A 284 -15.20 13.44 -10.36
N ARG A 285 -14.13 12.79 -10.86
CA ARG A 285 -12.75 13.20 -10.62
C ARG A 285 -12.11 13.88 -11.80
N CYS A 286 -12.08 13.20 -12.93
CA CYS A 286 -11.29 13.62 -14.09
C CYS A 286 -12.14 14.47 -15.04
N THR A 287 -11.58 15.57 -15.51
CA THR A 287 -12.15 16.34 -16.62
C THR A 287 -12.07 15.57 -17.95
N PRO A 288 -12.86 15.93 -18.96
CA PRO A 288 -12.86 15.24 -20.28
C PRO A 288 -11.48 15.18 -20.94
N GLY A 289 -10.69 16.29 -20.84
CA GLY A 289 -9.36 16.36 -21.42
C GLY A 289 -8.35 15.39 -20.82
N ILE A 290 -8.62 14.85 -19.62
CA ILE A 290 -7.85 13.78 -18.99
C ILE A 290 -8.42 12.42 -19.33
N LEU A 291 -9.75 12.28 -19.19
CA LEU A 291 -10.41 10.98 -19.26
C LEU A 291 -10.43 10.41 -20.69
N ASN A 292 -10.63 11.26 -21.70
CA ASN A 292 -10.74 10.79 -23.09
C ASN A 292 -9.42 10.14 -23.59
N PRO A 293 -8.23 10.78 -23.46
CA PRO A 293 -6.97 10.14 -23.85
C PRO A 293 -6.67 8.88 -23.02
N ALA A 294 -6.99 8.89 -21.71
CA ALA A 294 -6.81 7.71 -20.86
C ALA A 294 -7.74 6.56 -21.30
N SER A 295 -8.99 6.85 -21.62
CA SER A 295 -9.94 5.86 -22.14
C SER A 295 -9.50 5.30 -23.49
N GLN A 296 -8.95 6.13 -24.39
CA GLN A 296 -8.40 5.69 -25.66
C GLN A 296 -7.22 4.72 -25.44
N LEU A 297 -6.28 5.05 -24.55
CA LEU A 297 -5.13 4.21 -24.20
C LEU A 297 -5.58 2.81 -23.76
N ILE A 298 -6.50 2.73 -22.81
CA ILE A 298 -6.84 1.45 -22.18
C ILE A 298 -7.60 0.49 -23.10
N THR A 299 -8.19 0.98 -24.20
CA THR A 299 -8.86 0.11 -25.19
C THR A 299 -7.92 -0.83 -25.92
N TYR A 300 -6.61 -0.58 -25.91
CA TYR A 300 -5.60 -1.49 -26.45
C TYR A 300 -5.38 -2.75 -25.59
N ASN A 301 -5.91 -2.78 -24.37
CA ASN A 301 -6.00 -4.01 -23.58
C ASN A 301 -7.31 -4.74 -23.95
N LEU A 302 -7.20 -5.85 -24.67
CA LEU A 302 -8.38 -6.53 -25.22
C LEU A 302 -9.18 -7.31 -24.17
N ASN A 303 -8.50 -7.95 -23.21
CA ASN A 303 -9.15 -8.71 -22.14
C ASN A 303 -9.49 -7.77 -20.96
N ARG A 304 -10.71 -7.18 -21.03
CA ARG A 304 -11.21 -6.24 -20.02
C ARG A 304 -12.73 -6.19 -19.98
N VAL A 305 -13.29 -5.74 -18.88
CA VAL A 305 -14.73 -5.41 -18.83
C VAL A 305 -14.95 -4.10 -19.59
N VAL A 306 -15.83 -4.13 -20.56
CA VAL A 306 -16.16 -2.92 -21.36
C VAL A 306 -16.86 -1.90 -20.48
N LYS A 307 -16.28 -0.69 -20.42
CA LYS A 307 -16.78 0.46 -19.67
C LYS A 307 -16.75 1.70 -20.55
N ASN A 308 -17.81 2.48 -20.52
CA ASN A 308 -17.86 3.79 -21.16
C ASN A 308 -17.87 4.87 -20.08
N ILE A 309 -16.69 5.21 -19.56
CA ILE A 309 -16.57 6.20 -18.49
C ILE A 309 -16.66 7.60 -19.07
N VAL A 310 -17.58 8.40 -18.53
CA VAL A 310 -17.86 9.77 -18.97
C VAL A 310 -17.59 10.75 -17.83
N SER A 311 -16.90 11.83 -18.13
CA SER A 311 -16.67 12.90 -17.16
C SER A 311 -17.94 13.71 -16.92
N LEU A 312 -18.33 13.90 -15.69
CA LEU A 312 -19.46 14.76 -15.33
C LEU A 312 -19.17 16.26 -15.60
N TYR A 313 -17.90 16.63 -15.71
CA TYR A 313 -17.49 18.01 -16.03
C TYR A 313 -17.75 18.38 -17.51
N SER A 314 -17.95 17.41 -18.40
CA SER A 314 -18.26 17.69 -19.82
C SER A 314 -19.57 18.43 -20.04
N ALA A 315 -20.51 18.26 -19.13
CA ALA A 315 -21.83 18.90 -19.22
C ALA A 315 -22.06 19.94 -18.11
N SER A 316 -20.99 20.38 -17.42
CA SER A 316 -21.05 21.56 -16.54
C SER A 316 -21.28 22.83 -17.38
N ASN A 317 -21.79 23.89 -16.73
CA ASN A 317 -22.03 25.16 -17.41
C ASN A 317 -21.35 26.33 -16.66
N PRO A 318 -20.26 26.90 -17.20
CA PRO A 318 -19.52 26.48 -18.42
C PRO A 318 -18.83 25.11 -18.27
N PRO A 319 -18.56 24.39 -19.35
CA PRO A 319 -17.85 23.13 -19.32
C PRO A 319 -16.42 23.32 -18.78
N VAL A 320 -15.99 22.44 -17.87
CA VAL A 320 -14.59 22.37 -17.43
C VAL A 320 -13.93 21.25 -18.22
N LEU A 321 -13.22 21.63 -19.26
CA LEU A 321 -12.66 20.65 -20.19
C LEU A 321 -11.38 20.00 -19.64
N GLY A 322 -10.57 20.75 -18.92
CA GLY A 322 -9.23 20.30 -18.51
C GLY A 322 -8.34 19.99 -19.71
N ARG A 323 -7.16 19.44 -19.49
CA ARG A 323 -6.22 19.18 -20.59
C ARG A 323 -5.20 18.11 -20.29
N THR A 324 -4.84 17.36 -21.32
CA THR A 324 -3.65 16.51 -21.38
C THR A 324 -2.67 17.14 -22.37
N LEU A 325 -1.49 17.51 -21.88
CA LEU A 325 -0.41 18.10 -22.69
C LEU A 325 0.70 17.07 -22.86
N VAL A 326 1.25 16.94 -24.06
CA VAL A 326 2.38 16.04 -24.33
C VAL A 326 3.55 16.86 -24.85
N TRP A 327 4.67 16.84 -24.14
CA TRP A 327 5.87 17.61 -24.44
C TRP A 327 7.03 16.71 -24.86
N SER A 328 7.84 17.20 -25.79
CA SER A 328 9.10 16.56 -26.20
C SER A 328 10.28 17.48 -25.92
N PHE A 329 11.37 16.88 -25.39
CA PHE A 329 12.61 17.55 -25.06
C PHE A 329 13.79 16.86 -25.72
N GLN A 330 14.92 17.58 -25.90
CA GLN A 330 16.14 16.98 -26.41
C GLN A 330 16.84 16.11 -25.34
N THR A 331 16.80 16.55 -24.08
CA THR A 331 17.46 15.85 -22.97
C THR A 331 16.54 15.73 -21.74
N ALA A 332 16.78 14.73 -20.91
CA ALA A 332 16.08 14.53 -19.64
C ALA A 332 16.32 15.69 -18.65
N GLN A 333 17.47 16.38 -18.74
CA GLN A 333 17.75 17.57 -17.92
C GLN A 333 16.85 18.74 -18.31
N GLN A 334 16.66 18.98 -19.63
CA GLN A 334 15.71 20.00 -20.09
C GLN A 334 14.28 19.68 -19.68
N GLU A 335 13.89 18.40 -19.74
CA GLU A 335 12.61 17.92 -19.25
C GLU A 335 12.42 18.24 -17.76
N ALA A 336 13.39 17.87 -16.92
CA ALA A 336 13.33 18.11 -15.47
C ALA A 336 13.26 19.62 -15.14
N ALA A 337 14.08 20.44 -15.82
CA ALA A 337 14.05 21.89 -15.67
C ALA A 337 12.69 22.50 -16.06
N ALA A 338 12.11 22.04 -17.17
CA ALA A 338 10.79 22.49 -17.62
C ALA A 338 9.67 22.10 -16.64
N ILE A 339 9.74 20.93 -16.00
CA ILE A 339 8.81 20.51 -14.96
C ILE A 339 8.92 21.43 -13.74
N ALA A 340 10.13 21.68 -13.25
CA ALA A 340 10.36 22.57 -12.11
C ALA A 340 9.88 24.01 -12.38
N GLN A 341 10.18 24.56 -13.58
CA GLN A 341 9.68 25.86 -14.04
C GLN A 341 8.14 25.89 -14.09
N SER A 342 7.52 24.79 -14.51
CA SER A 342 6.06 24.67 -14.56
C SER A 342 5.44 24.64 -13.17
N CYS A 343 6.04 23.94 -12.21
CA CYS A 343 5.63 23.98 -10.82
C CYS A 343 5.71 25.40 -10.27
N GLN A 344 6.81 26.13 -10.53
CA GLN A 344 6.98 27.53 -10.15
C GLN A 344 5.91 28.45 -10.77
N ALA A 345 5.62 28.25 -12.06
CA ALA A 345 4.62 29.05 -12.78
C ALA A 345 3.21 28.81 -12.23
N LEU A 346 2.85 27.55 -11.87
CA LEU A 346 1.59 27.21 -11.25
C LEU A 346 1.47 27.79 -9.84
N ILE A 347 2.53 27.70 -9.03
CA ILE A 347 2.56 28.29 -7.69
C ILE A 347 2.35 29.81 -7.77
N ASN A 348 3.12 30.48 -8.63
CA ASN A 348 3.02 31.93 -8.84
C ASN A 348 1.67 32.34 -9.47
N GLY A 349 1.07 31.45 -10.27
CA GLY A 349 -0.20 31.66 -10.96
C GLY A 349 -1.46 31.50 -10.07
N GLY A 350 -1.29 31.12 -8.80
CA GLY A 350 -2.40 31.01 -7.84
C GLY A 350 -2.50 29.70 -7.07
N MET A 351 -1.52 28.78 -7.20
CA MET A 351 -1.47 27.55 -6.41
C MET A 351 -0.61 27.68 -5.14
N ALA A 352 -0.16 28.87 -4.78
CA ALA A 352 0.56 29.09 -3.53
C ALA A 352 -0.31 28.65 -2.32
N GLY A 353 0.27 27.84 -1.42
CA GLY A 353 -0.46 27.23 -0.31
C GLY A 353 -1.30 26.00 -0.71
N SER A 354 -1.15 25.51 -1.95
CA SER A 354 -1.79 24.30 -2.47
C SER A 354 -0.82 23.45 -3.31
N GLU A 355 0.49 23.52 -3.00
CA GLU A 355 1.56 22.82 -3.69
C GLU A 355 1.39 21.30 -3.63
N ASP A 356 0.74 20.78 -2.61
CA ASP A 356 0.35 19.37 -2.45
C ASP A 356 -0.67 18.89 -3.51
N GLN A 357 -1.28 19.82 -4.24
CA GLN A 357 -2.15 19.55 -5.39
C GLN A 357 -1.39 19.48 -6.72
N ILE A 358 -0.05 19.55 -6.68
CA ILE A 358 0.86 19.28 -7.80
C ILE A 358 1.57 17.96 -7.50
N MET A 359 1.47 17.01 -8.43
CA MET A 359 2.04 15.67 -8.28
C MET A 359 2.90 15.32 -9.49
N ILE A 360 4.09 14.79 -9.25
CA ILE A 360 5.01 14.28 -10.27
C ILE A 360 5.08 12.76 -10.10
N LEU A 361 4.67 12.02 -11.13
CA LEU A 361 4.61 10.56 -11.11
C LEU A 361 5.77 9.97 -11.92
N ILE A 362 6.67 9.29 -11.24
CA ILE A 362 7.86 8.68 -11.82
C ILE A 362 7.71 7.16 -11.96
N SER A 363 8.20 6.62 -13.07
CA SER A 363 8.22 5.17 -13.32
C SER A 363 9.48 4.51 -12.75
N ASN A 364 10.61 5.23 -12.76
CA ASN A 364 11.91 4.75 -12.27
C ASN A 364 12.58 5.81 -11.38
N ARG A 365 12.57 5.54 -10.07
CA ARG A 365 13.09 6.48 -9.07
C ARG A 365 14.59 6.80 -9.26
N LYS A 366 15.39 5.79 -9.61
CA LYS A 366 16.85 5.96 -9.78
C LYS A 366 17.19 6.86 -10.97
N VAL A 367 16.38 6.81 -12.02
CA VAL A 367 16.58 7.57 -13.27
C VAL A 367 16.07 9.01 -13.15
N GLN A 368 14.85 9.18 -12.60
CA GLN A 368 14.10 10.43 -12.72
C GLN A 368 14.20 11.32 -11.48
N LEU A 369 14.17 10.72 -10.26
CA LEU A 369 14.13 11.51 -9.02
C LEU A 369 15.33 12.44 -8.84
N PRO A 370 16.59 12.02 -9.08
CA PRO A 370 17.73 12.89 -8.81
C PRO A 370 17.72 14.19 -9.63
N ILE A 371 17.40 14.10 -10.92
CA ILE A 371 17.38 15.27 -11.82
C ILE A 371 16.19 16.19 -11.53
N ILE A 372 15.01 15.65 -11.24
CA ILE A 372 13.81 16.44 -10.90
C ILE A 372 14.00 17.13 -9.55
N ALA A 373 14.48 16.40 -8.53
CA ALA A 373 14.75 16.94 -7.21
C ALA A 373 15.78 18.08 -7.23
N GLN A 374 16.84 17.93 -8.04
CA GLN A 374 17.84 18.96 -8.24
C GLN A 374 17.22 20.25 -8.82
N GLU A 375 16.40 20.13 -9.88
CA GLU A 375 15.81 21.30 -10.53
C GLU A 375 14.75 21.99 -9.66
N LEU A 376 13.94 21.24 -8.89
CA LEU A 376 13.05 21.82 -7.89
C LEU A 376 13.83 22.55 -6.79
N GLY A 377 14.94 21.96 -6.32
CA GLY A 377 15.82 22.57 -5.33
C GLY A 377 16.48 23.86 -5.84
N ASN A 378 16.91 23.91 -7.11
CA ASN A 378 17.47 25.10 -7.74
C ASN A 378 16.49 26.29 -7.75
N LEU A 379 15.18 26.01 -7.81
CA LEU A 379 14.11 27.01 -7.76
C LEU A 379 13.55 27.24 -6.35
N GLY A 380 14.10 26.60 -5.32
CA GLY A 380 13.62 26.70 -3.94
C GLY A 380 12.22 26.09 -3.70
N ILE A 381 11.77 25.20 -4.59
CA ILE A 381 10.47 24.55 -4.47
C ILE A 381 10.57 23.36 -3.51
N LEU A 382 9.80 23.40 -2.44
CA LEU A 382 9.74 22.29 -1.49
C LEU A 382 8.98 21.10 -2.10
N TYR A 383 9.54 19.92 -1.95
CA TYR A 383 8.92 18.69 -2.43
C TYR A 383 8.94 17.59 -1.36
N ASP A 384 8.03 16.64 -1.47
CA ASP A 384 7.96 15.44 -0.66
C ASP A 384 8.11 14.20 -1.55
N THR A 385 9.00 13.31 -1.17
CA THR A 385 9.21 12.03 -1.84
C THR A 385 9.14 10.92 -0.80
N PRO A 386 7.94 10.37 -0.54
CA PRO A 386 7.80 9.30 0.41
C PRO A 386 8.73 8.13 0.09
N PRO A 387 9.29 7.49 1.11
CA PRO A 387 10.15 6.32 0.92
C PRO A 387 9.40 5.19 0.19
N ASN A 388 10.13 4.37 -0.56
CA ASN A 388 9.55 3.24 -1.30
C ASN A 388 9.19 2.05 -0.39
N LYS A 389 9.68 2.06 0.86
CA LYS A 389 9.47 1.02 1.85
C LYS A 389 8.72 1.58 3.05
N ALA A 390 8.24 0.70 3.92
CA ALA A 390 7.82 1.09 5.26
C ALA A 390 8.94 1.86 5.97
N LEU A 391 8.61 2.92 6.69
CA LEU A 391 9.62 3.73 7.39
C LEU A 391 10.43 2.88 8.38
N ALA A 392 9.78 1.92 9.04
CA ALA A 392 10.43 0.95 9.92
C ALA A 392 11.47 0.09 9.18
N GLY A 393 11.33 -0.13 7.86
CA GLY A 393 12.31 -0.84 7.05
C GLY A 393 13.50 0.01 6.60
N GLU A 394 13.35 1.33 6.57
CA GLU A 394 14.39 2.24 6.06
C GLU A 394 15.31 2.80 7.17
N HIS A 395 14.78 2.97 8.38
CA HIS A 395 15.49 3.65 9.47
C HIS A 395 15.46 2.84 10.76
N ASP A 396 16.62 2.50 11.29
CA ASP A 396 16.75 1.74 12.55
C ASP A 396 16.05 2.41 13.73
N VAL A 397 16.04 3.76 13.78
CA VAL A 397 15.31 4.53 14.81
C VAL A 397 13.82 4.28 14.72
N ILE A 398 13.26 4.34 13.51
CA ILE A 398 11.83 4.13 13.30
C ILE A 398 11.46 2.66 13.53
N ARG A 399 12.35 1.73 13.16
CA ARG A 399 12.21 0.30 13.48
C ARG A 399 12.17 0.07 15.00
N ALA A 400 13.07 0.70 15.75
CA ALA A 400 13.08 0.64 17.21
C ALA A 400 11.75 1.15 17.82
N VAL A 401 11.27 2.30 17.34
CA VAL A 401 9.98 2.87 17.78
C VAL A 401 8.83 1.93 17.44
N TYR A 402 8.82 1.35 16.24
CA TYR A 402 7.81 0.37 15.84
C TYR A 402 7.81 -0.87 16.73
N CYS A 403 8.98 -1.42 17.04
CA CYS A 403 9.11 -2.54 17.97
C CYS A 403 8.59 -2.20 19.37
N ILE A 404 8.91 -1.01 19.88
CA ILE A 404 8.38 -0.53 21.17
C ILE A 404 6.84 -0.55 21.17
N MET A 405 6.21 -0.01 20.13
CA MET A 405 4.74 0.02 20.04
C MET A 405 4.13 -1.39 19.94
N ARG A 406 4.79 -2.32 19.27
CA ARG A 406 4.38 -3.73 19.20
C ARG A 406 4.46 -4.40 20.59
N LEU A 407 5.51 -4.16 21.36
CA LEU A 407 5.65 -4.68 22.73
C LEU A 407 4.64 -4.06 23.70
N ILE A 408 4.26 -2.78 23.52
CA ILE A 408 3.16 -2.16 24.29
C ILE A 408 1.83 -2.88 23.97
N ARG A 409 1.56 -3.18 22.70
CA ARG A 409 0.35 -3.91 22.27
C ARG A 409 0.28 -5.28 22.95
N GLU A 410 1.38 -5.99 23.01
CA GLU A 410 1.47 -7.28 23.70
C GLU A 410 1.04 -7.19 25.16
N ASN A 411 1.49 -6.18 25.89
CA ASN A 411 1.13 -5.98 27.30
C ASN A 411 -0.37 -5.75 27.53
N ILE A 412 -1.07 -5.18 26.53
CA ILE A 412 -2.49 -4.80 26.64
C ILE A 412 -3.40 -5.91 26.11
N SER A 413 -3.10 -6.47 24.94
CA SER A 413 -3.97 -7.41 24.23
C SER A 413 -3.73 -8.87 24.58
N LEU A 414 -2.66 -9.18 25.30
CA LEU A 414 -2.13 -10.54 25.52
C LEU A 414 -1.80 -11.28 24.19
N GLU A 415 -1.70 -10.56 23.10
CA GLU A 415 -1.25 -11.07 21.80
C GLU A 415 0.28 -10.98 21.76
N GLU A 416 0.95 -12.07 22.07
CA GLU A 416 2.39 -12.13 22.16
C GLU A 416 3.08 -11.92 20.81
N ASP A 417 4.00 -10.97 20.74
CA ASP A 417 4.74 -10.59 19.53
C ASP A 417 6.22 -10.96 19.64
N TYR A 418 6.54 -12.21 19.36
CA TYR A 418 7.90 -12.72 19.51
C TYR A 418 8.89 -12.14 18.51
N ILE A 419 8.42 -11.80 17.30
CA ILE A 419 9.30 -11.20 16.29
C ILE A 419 9.73 -9.78 16.68
N ALA A 420 8.91 -9.02 17.41
CA ALA A 420 9.30 -7.70 17.89
C ALA A 420 10.56 -7.73 18.78
N TYR A 421 10.75 -8.80 19.56
CA TYR A 421 12.00 -8.99 20.34
C TYR A 421 13.18 -9.27 19.42
N ARG A 422 13.00 -10.05 18.36
CA ARG A 422 14.05 -10.33 17.38
C ARG A 422 14.46 -9.08 16.62
N ASP A 423 13.49 -8.29 16.20
CA ASP A 423 13.71 -7.03 15.50
C ASP A 423 14.42 -6.00 16.41
N LEU A 424 14.04 -5.97 17.68
CA LEU A 424 14.70 -5.09 18.65
C LEU A 424 16.16 -5.50 18.88
N LEU A 425 16.48 -6.82 18.89
CA LEU A 425 17.86 -7.30 18.93
C LEU A 425 18.68 -6.81 17.74
N GLU A 426 18.08 -6.69 16.55
CA GLU A 426 18.76 -6.24 15.33
C GLU A 426 19.26 -4.79 15.42
N VAL A 427 18.49 -3.92 16.10
CA VAL A 427 18.79 -2.48 16.20
C VAL A 427 19.57 -2.11 17.47
N LEU A 428 19.78 -3.03 18.42
CA LEU A 428 20.53 -2.75 19.62
C LEU A 428 22.00 -2.48 19.31
N SER A 429 22.53 -1.35 19.80
CA SER A 429 23.96 -1.03 19.66
C SER A 429 24.85 -2.15 20.21
N GLY A 430 25.84 -2.58 19.40
CA GLY A 430 26.78 -3.65 19.75
C GLY A 430 26.22 -5.08 19.66
N VAL A 431 25.02 -5.26 19.17
CA VAL A 431 24.42 -6.57 18.85
C VAL A 431 24.39 -6.72 17.34
N GLY A 432 25.09 -7.71 16.81
CA GLY A 432 25.06 -8.04 15.37
C GLY A 432 24.23 -9.30 15.10
N PRO A 433 23.98 -9.64 13.81
CA PRO A 433 23.19 -10.81 13.41
C PRO A 433 23.67 -12.12 14.05
N ALA A 434 24.97 -12.31 14.21
CA ALA A 434 25.54 -13.51 14.85
C ALA A 434 25.09 -13.65 16.32
N THR A 435 25.05 -12.55 17.08
CA THR A 435 24.58 -12.56 18.47
C THR A 435 23.08 -12.83 18.55
N ALA A 436 22.28 -12.20 17.70
CA ALA A 436 20.84 -12.42 17.63
C ALA A 436 20.52 -13.88 17.25
N ASN A 437 21.22 -14.44 16.25
CA ASN A 437 21.09 -15.85 15.86
C ASN A 437 21.51 -16.81 16.96
N ALA A 438 22.58 -16.51 17.71
CA ALA A 438 23.03 -17.33 18.84
C ALA A 438 21.97 -17.39 19.95
N ILE A 439 21.29 -16.28 20.24
CA ILE A 439 20.17 -16.25 21.20
C ILE A 439 19.02 -17.12 20.69
N GLY A 440 18.58 -16.96 19.43
CA GLY A 440 17.51 -17.76 18.84
C GLY A 440 17.85 -19.27 18.81
N ASN A 441 19.03 -19.64 18.35
CA ASN A 441 19.46 -21.03 18.29
C ASN A 441 19.60 -21.62 19.71
N GLY A 442 20.06 -20.85 20.68
CA GLY A 442 20.07 -21.24 22.08
C GLY A 442 18.69 -21.58 22.62
N CYS A 443 17.69 -20.78 22.28
CA CYS A 443 16.28 -21.09 22.60
C CYS A 443 15.82 -22.40 21.96
N ILE A 444 16.06 -22.60 20.65
CA ILE A 444 15.69 -23.83 19.94
C ILE A 444 16.36 -25.05 20.59
N SER A 445 17.69 -25.01 20.84
CA SER A 445 18.46 -26.12 21.39
C SER A 445 18.04 -26.49 22.81
N ASN A 446 17.50 -25.55 23.56
CA ASN A 446 17.05 -25.77 24.94
C ASN A 446 15.52 -25.88 25.07
N ASN A 447 14.80 -25.99 23.95
CA ASN A 447 13.34 -26.03 23.90
C ASN A 447 12.69 -24.91 24.72
N GLN A 448 13.28 -23.71 24.66
CA GLN A 448 12.83 -22.53 25.39
C GLN A 448 12.02 -21.63 24.48
N ASN A 449 10.90 -21.15 24.99
CA ASN A 449 10.08 -20.13 24.30
C ASN A 449 10.87 -18.81 24.23
N PHE A 450 10.90 -18.20 23.03
CA PHE A 450 11.70 -16.99 22.81
C PHE A 450 11.26 -15.82 23.70
N ARG A 451 9.94 -15.61 23.86
CA ARG A 451 9.40 -14.57 24.75
C ARG A 451 9.73 -14.82 26.22
N GLN A 452 9.61 -16.08 26.69
CA GLN A 452 9.91 -16.42 28.10
C GLN A 452 11.32 -15.99 28.49
N LEU A 453 12.29 -16.02 27.55
CA LEU A 453 13.65 -15.56 27.80
C LEU A 453 13.70 -14.12 28.33
N PHE A 454 12.80 -13.23 27.86
CA PHE A 454 12.79 -11.81 28.25
C PHE A 454 12.00 -11.53 29.53
N TYR A 455 11.09 -12.42 29.93
CA TYR A 455 10.26 -12.24 31.14
C TYR A 455 10.71 -13.08 32.35
N GLN A 456 11.57 -14.08 32.16
CA GLN A 456 12.11 -14.85 33.30
C GLN A 456 13.04 -13.99 34.17
N PRO A 457 13.02 -14.14 35.53
CA PRO A 457 13.80 -13.31 36.42
C PRO A 457 15.31 -13.47 36.21
N SER A 458 15.80 -14.68 36.06
CA SER A 458 17.22 -15.00 35.87
C SER A 458 17.51 -15.41 34.43
N ASN A 459 18.73 -15.20 33.97
CA ASN A 459 19.16 -15.71 32.67
C ASN A 459 19.43 -17.20 32.77
N PRO A 460 19.08 -18.01 31.76
CA PRO A 460 19.41 -19.42 31.71
C PRO A 460 20.93 -19.64 31.64
N ALA A 461 21.44 -20.77 32.12
CA ALA A 461 22.85 -21.06 32.22
C ALA A 461 23.60 -21.02 30.86
N TRP A 462 22.91 -21.32 29.76
CA TRP A 462 23.49 -21.26 28.42
C TRP A 462 23.70 -19.82 27.92
N LEU A 463 23.01 -18.83 28.48
CA LEU A 463 23.03 -17.44 28.05
C LEU A 463 24.17 -16.69 28.77
N ASN A 464 25.23 -16.37 28.06
CA ASN A 464 26.42 -15.72 28.63
C ASN A 464 26.92 -14.57 27.73
N GLY A 465 27.89 -13.83 28.23
CA GLY A 465 28.62 -12.78 27.52
C GLY A 465 27.70 -11.75 26.83
N ARG A 466 27.92 -11.50 25.54
CA ARG A 466 27.17 -10.52 24.75
C ARG A 466 25.69 -10.86 24.64
N CYS A 467 25.34 -12.15 24.56
CA CYS A 467 23.95 -12.59 24.50
C CYS A 467 23.20 -12.24 25.79
N ALA A 468 23.83 -12.45 26.97
CA ALA A 468 23.23 -12.10 28.26
C ALA A 468 23.03 -10.60 28.39
N SER A 469 24.03 -9.79 27.97
CA SER A 469 23.93 -8.33 27.98
C SER A 469 22.78 -7.82 27.05
N ALA A 470 22.65 -8.36 25.86
CA ALA A 470 21.59 -7.99 24.93
C ALA A 470 20.19 -8.28 25.51
N VAL A 471 20.01 -9.48 26.08
CA VAL A 471 18.74 -9.89 26.72
C VAL A 471 18.44 -9.00 27.93
N HIS A 472 19.45 -8.65 28.76
CA HIS A 472 19.25 -7.74 29.91
C HIS A 472 18.76 -6.36 29.46
N ARG A 473 19.32 -5.79 28.38
CA ARG A 473 18.88 -4.49 27.84
C ARG A 473 17.43 -4.53 27.38
N ILE A 474 16.99 -5.59 26.69
CA ILE A 474 15.59 -5.74 26.29
C ILE A 474 14.68 -5.85 27.52
N LYS A 475 15.06 -6.61 28.55
CA LYS A 475 14.32 -6.68 29.82
C LYS A 475 14.12 -5.29 30.43
N THR A 476 15.17 -4.45 30.43
CA THR A 476 15.09 -3.07 30.91
C THR A 476 14.12 -2.23 30.09
N ILE A 477 14.15 -2.35 28.75
CA ILE A 477 13.21 -1.64 27.86
C ILE A 477 11.78 -2.05 28.19
N ILE A 478 11.50 -3.35 28.31
CA ILE A 478 10.16 -3.87 28.62
C ILE A 478 9.65 -3.26 29.95
N GLN A 479 10.49 -3.19 30.97
CA GLN A 479 10.10 -2.59 32.27
C GLN A 479 9.76 -1.10 32.13
N LEU A 480 10.51 -0.35 31.31
CA LEU A 480 10.26 1.08 31.09
C LEU A 480 8.97 1.36 30.33
N ILE A 481 8.63 0.53 29.34
CA ILE A 481 7.45 0.73 28.50
C ILE A 481 6.18 0.08 29.08
N HIS A 482 6.30 -0.76 30.11
CA HIS A 482 5.18 -1.49 30.71
C HIS A 482 3.98 -0.60 31.08
N PRO A 483 4.15 0.63 31.64
CA PRO A 483 3.02 1.50 32.00
C PRO A 483 2.41 2.27 30.82
N TRP A 484 2.92 2.11 29.59
CA TRP A 484 2.44 2.88 28.44
C TRP A 484 1.21 2.22 27.80
N SER A 485 0.40 3.04 27.13
CA SER A 485 -0.79 2.62 26.37
C SER A 485 -0.67 2.99 24.90
N LEU A 486 -1.22 2.16 24.00
CA LEU A 486 -1.32 2.50 22.59
C LEU A 486 -2.27 3.69 22.32
N ASN A 487 -3.15 4.00 23.27
CA ASN A 487 -4.00 5.20 23.22
C ASN A 487 -3.26 6.47 23.66
N ASP A 488 -2.04 6.35 24.21
CA ASP A 488 -1.23 7.52 24.54
C ASP A 488 -0.92 8.28 23.25
N THR A 489 -0.90 9.61 23.34
CA THR A 489 -0.57 10.46 22.19
C THR A 489 0.95 10.57 22.01
N LEU A 490 1.37 10.87 20.78
CA LEU A 490 2.77 11.15 20.45
C LEU A 490 3.33 12.26 21.36
N ASN A 491 2.58 13.33 21.57
CA ASN A 491 2.98 14.43 22.44
C ASN A 491 3.26 13.99 23.90
N ALA A 492 2.45 13.06 24.41
CA ALA A 492 2.63 12.56 25.79
C ALA A 492 3.87 11.66 25.95
N ARG A 493 4.32 10.96 24.91
CA ARG A 493 5.36 9.94 24.97
C ARG A 493 6.64 10.25 24.22
N ALA A 494 6.71 11.35 23.49
CA ALA A 494 7.85 11.66 22.62
C ALA A 494 9.19 11.71 23.37
N ASN A 495 9.22 12.33 24.55
CA ASN A 495 10.42 12.44 25.38
C ASN A 495 10.80 11.09 26.03
N ASP A 496 9.81 10.30 26.45
CA ASP A 496 10.04 8.97 27.00
C ASP A 496 10.65 8.06 25.94
N ILE A 497 10.11 8.09 24.71
CA ILE A 497 10.64 7.35 23.54
C ILE A 497 12.09 7.80 23.27
N ALA A 498 12.37 9.12 23.21
CA ALA A 498 13.72 9.63 22.99
C ALA A 498 14.70 9.12 24.08
N THR A 499 14.25 9.01 25.33
CA THR A 499 15.06 8.48 26.45
C THR A 499 15.35 6.99 26.26
N VAL A 500 14.35 6.18 25.88
CA VAL A 500 14.57 4.74 25.60
C VAL A 500 15.54 4.55 24.43
N LEU A 501 15.38 5.33 23.37
CA LEU A 501 16.27 5.28 22.19
C LEU A 501 17.72 5.62 22.58
N SER A 502 17.95 6.70 23.32
CA SER A 502 19.28 7.20 23.63
C SER A 502 20.00 6.38 24.72
N ALA A 503 19.29 6.01 25.79
CA ALA A 503 19.89 5.37 26.95
C ALA A 503 19.98 3.84 26.83
N ASN A 504 19.05 3.22 26.08
CA ASN A 504 18.93 1.76 26.06
C ASN A 504 19.22 1.14 24.68
N ILE A 505 18.74 1.74 23.57
CA ILE A 505 18.88 1.11 22.25
C ILE A 505 20.17 1.54 21.56
N PHE A 506 20.43 2.83 21.44
CA PHE A 506 21.57 3.39 20.71
C PHE A 506 22.69 3.92 21.61
N ASN A 507 22.68 3.56 22.88
CA ASN A 507 23.68 4.02 23.85
C ASN A 507 25.09 3.69 23.38
N GLY A 508 25.99 4.67 23.48
CA GLY A 508 27.41 4.54 23.14
C GLY A 508 27.72 4.58 21.64
N LEU A 509 26.75 4.79 20.76
CA LEU A 509 27.03 4.96 19.34
C LEU A 509 27.51 6.38 19.01
N PRO A 510 28.58 6.54 18.18
CA PRO A 510 29.01 7.85 17.70
C PRO A 510 27.92 8.60 16.91
N THR A 511 27.01 7.87 16.29
CA THR A 511 25.91 8.37 15.46
C THR A 511 24.63 8.70 16.23
N LEU A 512 24.65 8.64 17.57
CA LEU A 512 23.45 8.86 18.40
C LEU A 512 22.72 10.17 18.07
N ALA A 513 23.47 11.27 17.89
CA ALA A 513 22.89 12.57 17.54
C ALA A 513 22.11 12.53 16.22
N SER A 514 22.64 11.82 15.22
CA SER A 514 21.94 11.62 13.93
C SER A 514 20.66 10.80 14.09
N TYR A 515 20.68 9.77 14.91
CA TYR A 515 19.50 8.96 15.22
C TYR A 515 18.41 9.76 15.92
N LEU A 516 18.76 10.55 16.94
CA LEU A 516 17.80 11.43 17.61
C LEU A 516 17.27 12.52 16.67
N SER A 517 18.06 13.00 15.72
CA SER A 517 17.59 13.93 14.68
C SER A 517 16.51 13.30 13.79
N ILE A 518 16.63 12.02 13.42
CA ILE A 518 15.58 11.29 12.67
C ILE A 518 14.28 11.21 13.49
N TRP A 519 14.39 10.87 14.78
CA TRP A 519 13.22 10.85 15.67
C TRP A 519 12.54 12.21 15.78
N ASN A 520 13.31 13.27 16.02
CA ASN A 520 12.79 14.63 16.13
C ASN A 520 12.14 15.10 14.82
N SER A 521 12.70 14.73 13.68
CA SER A 521 12.11 15.03 12.37
C SER A 521 10.78 14.35 12.17
N LEU A 522 10.66 13.07 12.54
CA LEU A 522 9.38 12.34 12.48
C LEU A 522 8.34 12.97 13.41
N GLN A 523 8.72 13.23 14.66
CA GLN A 523 7.85 13.85 15.67
C GLN A 523 7.31 15.21 15.18
N SER A 524 8.18 16.04 14.59
CA SER A 524 7.79 17.37 14.08
C SER A 524 6.90 17.33 12.83
N ALA A 525 6.97 16.26 12.05
CA ALA A 525 6.22 16.10 10.82
C ALA A 525 4.80 15.51 11.02
N LEU A 526 4.50 15.01 12.22
CA LEU A 526 3.24 14.33 12.51
C LEU A 526 2.31 15.18 13.39
N PRO A 527 0.98 15.01 13.30
CA PRO A 527 0.04 15.58 14.24
C PRO A 527 0.36 15.13 15.67
N GLN A 528 0.40 16.05 16.62
CA GLN A 528 0.79 15.76 18.00
C GLN A 528 -0.20 14.85 18.75
N GLN A 529 -1.44 14.80 18.30
CA GLN A 529 -2.52 13.97 18.85
C GLN A 529 -2.61 12.58 18.21
N ILE A 530 -1.69 12.24 17.28
CA ILE A 530 -1.62 10.87 16.74
C ILE A 530 -1.35 9.91 17.90
N THR A 531 -2.16 8.88 18.02
CA THR A 531 -1.96 7.85 19.04
C THR A 531 -0.78 6.94 18.68
N LEU A 532 -0.21 6.23 19.65
CA LEU A 532 0.85 5.27 19.37
C LEU A 532 0.38 4.13 18.47
N GLU A 533 -0.91 3.75 18.50
CA GLU A 533 -1.51 2.79 17.57
C GLU A 533 -1.48 3.29 16.13
N GLU A 534 -1.85 4.53 15.91
CA GLU A 534 -1.84 5.16 14.58
C GLU A 534 -0.42 5.43 14.10
N LEU A 535 0.47 5.84 15.00
CA LEU A 535 1.90 5.97 14.70
C LEU A 535 2.48 4.63 14.25
N SER A 536 2.14 3.53 14.95
CA SER A 536 2.52 2.16 14.55
C SER A 536 2.06 1.84 13.13
N SER A 537 0.80 2.13 12.82
CA SER A 537 0.24 1.91 11.49
C SER A 537 0.88 2.80 10.41
N PHE A 538 1.20 4.05 10.75
CA PHE A 538 1.85 5.00 9.86
C PHE A 538 3.28 4.57 9.49
N VAL A 539 4.08 4.16 10.46
CA VAL A 539 5.49 3.79 10.22
C VAL A 539 5.63 2.43 9.54
N SER A 540 4.65 1.53 9.70
CA SER A 540 4.62 0.23 9.03
C SER A 540 3.96 0.28 7.64
N ALA A 541 3.28 1.35 7.28
CA ALA A 541 2.66 1.48 5.96
C ALA A 541 3.72 1.46 4.84
N ASP A 542 3.52 0.62 3.85
CA ASP A 542 4.46 0.39 2.75
C ASP A 542 4.23 1.31 1.54
N ASN A 543 3.18 2.14 1.57
CA ASN A 543 2.89 3.09 0.50
C ASN A 543 2.36 4.45 1.02
N PRO A 544 2.55 5.53 0.24
CA PRO A 544 2.14 6.88 0.62
C PRO A 544 0.63 7.04 0.81
N ALA A 545 -0.17 6.34 0.00
CA ALA A 545 -1.63 6.42 0.09
C ALA A 545 -2.14 5.93 1.45
N ALA A 546 -1.58 4.82 1.95
CA ALA A 546 -1.93 4.31 3.28
C ALA A 546 -1.57 5.31 4.39
N ARG A 547 -0.41 5.97 4.28
CA ARG A 547 0.00 7.01 5.24
C ARG A 547 -0.90 8.24 5.20
N GLU A 548 -1.26 8.70 4.00
CA GLU A 548 -2.16 9.85 3.82
C GLU A 548 -3.55 9.56 4.41
N ILE A 549 -4.08 8.35 4.23
CA ILE A 549 -5.35 7.94 4.82
C ILE A 549 -5.30 8.03 6.35
N ILE A 550 -4.22 7.57 6.97
CA ILE A 550 -4.05 7.62 8.44
C ILE A 550 -4.03 9.08 8.93
N ILE A 551 -3.25 9.93 8.29
CA ILE A 551 -3.16 11.35 8.64
C ILE A 551 -4.50 12.06 8.46
N ASN A 552 -5.21 11.79 7.35
CA ASN A 552 -6.53 12.38 7.12
C ASN A 552 -7.55 11.92 8.18
N ALA A 553 -7.52 10.66 8.60
CA ALA A 553 -8.40 10.16 9.66
C ALA A 553 -8.12 10.84 11.02
N VAL A 554 -6.86 11.09 11.35
CA VAL A 554 -6.47 11.85 12.56
C VAL A 554 -6.99 13.28 12.49
N ASN A 555 -6.74 13.99 11.38
CA ASN A 555 -7.17 15.38 11.19
C ASN A 555 -8.70 15.55 11.26
N LEU A 556 -9.46 14.61 10.69
CA LEU A 556 -10.92 14.63 10.73
C LEU A 556 -11.48 14.51 12.16
N ARG A 557 -10.86 13.71 13.03
CA ARG A 557 -11.28 13.58 14.44
C ARG A 557 -11.03 14.84 15.27
N GLU A 558 -9.98 15.56 14.93
CA GLU A 558 -9.63 16.79 15.67
C GLU A 558 -10.51 17.98 15.31
N GLY A 559 -11.35 17.87 14.29
CA GLY A 559 -12.13 19.00 13.79
C GLY A 559 -11.23 20.14 13.28
N VAL A 560 -9.96 19.83 13.04
CA VAL A 560 -8.95 20.76 12.56
C VAL A 560 -9.17 20.95 11.06
N GLN A 561 -9.97 21.94 10.69
CA GLN A 561 -9.64 22.69 9.49
C GLN A 561 -8.22 23.22 9.73
N SER A 562 -7.27 22.58 9.04
CA SER A 562 -5.82 22.73 9.18
C SER A 562 -5.36 24.15 9.58
N ALA A 563 -5.13 24.36 10.85
CA ALA A 563 -4.47 25.55 11.38
C ALA A 563 -2.96 25.31 11.64
N ILE A 564 -2.42 24.18 11.17
CA ILE A 564 -0.97 23.99 11.10
C ILE A 564 -0.55 24.38 9.70
N PRO A 565 0.36 25.32 9.50
CA PRO A 565 1.02 25.49 8.22
C PRO A 565 1.93 24.27 8.00
N SER A 566 1.34 23.14 7.59
CA SER A 566 2.13 22.16 6.85
C SER A 566 2.57 22.91 5.62
N THR A 567 3.87 23.15 5.49
CA THR A 567 4.43 23.64 4.22
C THR A 567 3.98 22.64 3.18
N LYS A 568 2.93 22.98 2.44
CA LYS A 568 2.39 22.13 1.41
C LYS A 568 3.51 21.98 0.38
N LYS A 569 3.79 20.75 -0.03
CA LYS A 569 4.94 20.41 -0.84
C LYS A 569 4.49 19.75 -2.12
N VAL A 570 5.19 19.99 -3.22
CA VAL A 570 5.01 19.23 -4.45
C VAL A 570 5.29 17.75 -4.17
N LYS A 571 4.38 16.85 -4.56
CA LYS A 571 4.51 15.41 -4.30
C LYS A 571 5.24 14.74 -5.45
N ILE A 572 6.34 14.03 -5.17
CA ILE A 572 7.00 13.16 -6.16
C ILE A 572 6.78 11.71 -5.73
N LEU A 573 5.95 10.97 -6.48
CA LEU A 573 5.55 9.60 -6.16
C LEU A 573 5.94 8.65 -7.29
N THR A 574 6.12 7.37 -6.96
CA THR A 574 6.09 6.36 -8.01
C THR A 574 4.68 6.19 -8.56
N MET A 575 4.52 5.80 -9.82
CA MET A 575 3.22 5.54 -10.43
C MET A 575 2.38 4.54 -9.62
N HIS A 576 3.00 3.48 -9.08
CA HIS A 576 2.34 2.51 -8.21
C HIS A 576 1.92 3.13 -6.86
N GLY A 577 2.79 3.95 -6.27
CA GLY A 577 2.52 4.63 -4.99
C GLY A 577 1.42 5.69 -5.05
N ALA A 578 1.06 6.13 -6.25
CA ALA A 578 -0.02 7.11 -6.45
C ALA A 578 -1.42 6.46 -6.56
N LYS A 579 -1.53 5.12 -6.58
CA LYS A 579 -2.84 4.46 -6.63
C LYS A 579 -3.68 4.84 -5.42
N GLY A 580 -4.95 5.20 -5.65
CA GLY A 580 -5.85 5.71 -4.62
C GLY A 580 -5.82 7.24 -4.45
N LEU A 581 -4.71 7.91 -4.75
CA LEU A 581 -4.57 9.35 -4.63
C LEU A 581 -5.16 10.11 -5.83
N GLY A 582 -5.23 11.42 -5.71
CA GLY A 582 -5.61 12.33 -6.80
C GLY A 582 -4.98 13.71 -6.60
N SER A 583 -4.79 14.45 -7.67
CA SER A 583 -4.19 15.79 -7.65
C SER A 583 -4.77 16.67 -8.74
N LYS A 584 -4.77 17.98 -8.54
CA LYS A 584 -5.27 18.95 -9.53
C LYS A 584 -4.43 18.92 -10.79
N VAL A 585 -3.10 18.89 -10.63
CA VAL A 585 -2.13 18.82 -11.72
C VAL A 585 -1.20 17.64 -11.52
N VAL A 586 -0.98 16.86 -12.57
CA VAL A 586 -0.09 15.70 -12.57
C VAL A 586 0.93 15.84 -13.70
N PHE A 587 2.20 15.66 -13.37
CA PHE A 587 3.30 15.51 -14.33
C PHE A 587 3.69 14.04 -14.44
N ILE A 588 3.91 13.56 -15.65
CA ILE A 588 4.38 12.19 -15.93
C ILE A 588 5.58 12.28 -16.87
N PRO A 589 6.81 12.37 -16.32
CA PRO A 589 8.03 12.48 -17.10
C PRO A 589 8.52 11.14 -17.64
N SER A 590 9.41 11.21 -18.63
CA SER A 590 10.17 10.10 -19.21
C SER A 590 9.27 8.99 -19.76
N VAL A 591 8.28 9.39 -20.57
CA VAL A 591 7.40 8.44 -21.28
C VAL A 591 8.04 8.07 -22.62
N GLU A 592 9.18 7.35 -22.52
CA GLU A 592 9.94 6.84 -23.65
C GLU A 592 9.81 5.30 -23.77
N GLN A 593 9.96 4.82 -25.00
CA GLN A 593 10.03 3.38 -25.31
C GLN A 593 11.31 2.79 -24.66
N GLY A 594 11.13 1.84 -23.77
CA GLY A 594 12.22 1.25 -22.98
C GLY A 594 12.25 1.73 -21.52
N ILE A 595 11.56 2.85 -21.20
CA ILE A 595 11.32 3.30 -19.83
C ILE A 595 9.86 3.04 -19.44
N LEU A 596 8.92 3.51 -20.25
CA LEU A 596 7.49 3.25 -20.09
C LEU A 596 6.83 3.07 -21.49
N PRO A 597 6.58 1.84 -21.96
CA PRO A 597 6.88 0.56 -21.28
C PRO A 597 8.38 0.29 -21.16
N SER A 598 8.76 -0.44 -20.09
CA SER A 598 10.14 -0.79 -19.82
C SER A 598 10.69 -1.83 -20.83
N ASN A 599 12.02 -1.91 -20.99
CA ASN A 599 12.64 -2.92 -21.85
C ASN A 599 12.24 -4.36 -21.49
N LEU A 600 12.08 -4.66 -20.21
CA LEU A 600 11.59 -5.97 -19.76
C LEU A 600 10.15 -6.21 -20.21
N ALA A 601 9.29 -5.20 -20.09
CA ALA A 601 7.91 -5.32 -20.51
C ALA A 601 7.77 -5.54 -22.02
N LEU A 602 8.63 -4.92 -22.81
CA LEU A 602 8.64 -5.11 -24.28
C LEU A 602 8.97 -6.54 -24.71
N GLN A 603 9.63 -7.31 -23.83
CA GLN A 603 9.96 -8.72 -24.10
C GLN A 603 8.84 -9.67 -23.66
N VAL A 604 7.89 -9.23 -22.82
CA VAL A 604 6.83 -10.05 -22.24
C VAL A 604 5.48 -9.34 -22.43
N ALA A 605 4.67 -9.82 -23.35
CA ALA A 605 3.41 -9.20 -23.75
C ALA A 605 2.46 -8.90 -22.56
N GLY A 606 2.39 -9.78 -21.58
CA GLY A 606 1.59 -9.58 -20.35
C GLY A 606 2.01 -8.35 -19.55
N LEU A 607 3.30 -8.04 -19.50
CA LEU A 607 3.82 -6.88 -18.79
C LEU A 607 3.51 -5.55 -19.51
N VAL A 608 3.43 -5.55 -20.84
CA VAL A 608 2.98 -4.36 -21.58
C VAL A 608 1.53 -4.01 -21.22
N ILE A 609 0.66 -5.02 -21.12
CA ILE A 609 -0.73 -4.87 -20.69
C ILE A 609 -0.82 -4.23 -19.31
N GLU A 610 0.00 -4.70 -18.36
CA GLU A 610 0.06 -4.14 -17.01
C GLU A 610 0.61 -2.71 -16.98
N GLN A 611 1.70 -2.44 -17.71
CA GLN A 611 2.26 -1.08 -17.75
C GLN A 611 1.33 -0.08 -18.46
N ARG A 612 0.47 -0.55 -19.39
CA ARG A 612 -0.59 0.28 -19.93
C ARG A 612 -1.65 0.62 -18.88
N ARG A 613 -2.04 -0.34 -18.02
CA ARG A 613 -2.88 -0.08 -16.85
C ARG A 613 -2.22 0.89 -15.87
N LEU A 614 -0.93 0.70 -15.62
CA LEU A 614 -0.16 1.60 -14.74
C LEU A 614 -0.18 3.04 -15.27
N PHE A 615 0.01 3.21 -16.58
CA PHE A 615 -0.06 4.53 -17.20
C PHE A 615 -1.47 5.10 -17.17
N TYR A 616 -2.50 4.29 -17.45
CA TYR A 616 -3.91 4.66 -17.30
C TYR A 616 -4.25 5.13 -15.89
N VAL A 617 -3.81 4.38 -14.87
CA VAL A 617 -3.97 4.76 -13.46
C VAL A 617 -3.30 6.09 -13.19
N SER A 618 -2.08 6.30 -13.69
CA SER A 618 -1.31 7.54 -13.50
C SER A 618 -1.99 8.75 -14.14
N LEU A 619 -2.50 8.62 -15.37
CA LEU A 619 -3.28 9.66 -16.05
C LEU A 619 -4.51 10.06 -15.24
N THR A 620 -5.26 9.08 -14.76
CA THR A 620 -6.50 9.27 -14.01
C THR A 620 -6.29 9.73 -12.57
N ARG A 621 -5.06 10.01 -12.15
CA ARG A 621 -4.77 10.76 -10.91
C ARG A 621 -5.01 12.25 -11.09
N ALA A 622 -4.90 12.78 -12.31
CA ALA A 622 -5.14 14.18 -12.61
C ALA A 622 -6.64 14.53 -12.61
N MET A 623 -6.95 15.71 -12.08
CA MET A 623 -8.31 16.26 -12.11
C MET A 623 -8.46 17.27 -13.25
N ALA A 624 -7.61 18.31 -13.29
CA ALA A 624 -7.69 19.41 -14.26
C ALA A 624 -6.65 19.33 -15.38
N CYS A 625 -5.41 18.99 -15.05
CA CYS A 625 -4.32 19.00 -16.03
C CYS A 625 -3.38 17.81 -15.82
N CYS A 626 -3.05 17.13 -16.92
CA CYS A 626 -1.98 16.13 -16.97
C CYS A 626 -0.93 16.57 -18.00
N ILE A 627 0.32 16.70 -17.56
CA ILE A 627 1.45 17.06 -18.41
C ILE A 627 2.35 15.82 -18.52
N ILE A 628 2.39 15.25 -19.71
CA ILE A 628 3.20 14.08 -20.04
C ILE A 628 4.42 14.57 -20.81
N SER A 629 5.58 14.05 -20.52
CA SER A 629 6.78 14.43 -21.25
C SER A 629 7.69 13.26 -21.58
N HIS A 630 8.51 13.46 -22.60
CA HIS A 630 9.52 12.50 -23.02
C HIS A 630 10.76 13.25 -23.55
N ALA A 631 11.93 12.64 -23.36
CA ALA A 631 13.21 13.18 -23.83
C ALA A 631 13.83 12.27 -24.91
N ALA A 632 14.49 12.89 -25.92
CA ALA A 632 15.19 12.15 -26.95
C ALA A 632 16.48 11.47 -26.43
N SER A 633 17.05 11.96 -25.32
CA SER A 633 18.26 11.40 -24.76
C SER A 633 18.37 11.60 -23.24
N HIS A 634 19.04 10.62 -22.59
CA HIS A 634 19.46 10.68 -21.21
C HIS A 634 21.00 10.74 -21.14
N THR A 635 21.55 11.51 -20.19
CA THR A 635 22.99 11.71 -19.99
C THR A 635 23.34 11.67 -18.49
N GLY A 636 24.62 11.57 -18.16
CA GLY A 636 25.10 11.65 -16.77
C GLY A 636 24.46 10.61 -15.85
N ALA A 637 24.06 11.03 -14.66
CA ALA A 637 23.47 10.16 -13.62
C ALA A 637 22.24 9.39 -14.10
N SER A 638 21.40 9.99 -14.95
CA SER A 638 20.23 9.34 -15.52
C SER A 638 20.59 8.18 -16.47
N ALA A 639 21.61 8.37 -17.32
CA ALA A 639 22.11 7.31 -18.19
C ALA A 639 22.80 6.18 -17.39
N MET A 640 23.60 6.53 -16.37
CA MET A 640 24.23 5.57 -15.47
C MET A 640 23.19 4.70 -14.74
N ALA A 641 22.10 5.29 -14.30
CA ALA A 641 21.00 4.56 -13.63
C ALA A 641 20.28 3.58 -14.59
N LEU A 642 20.43 3.76 -15.90
CA LEU A 642 19.99 2.85 -16.95
C LEU A 642 21.04 1.80 -17.34
N GLY A 643 22.18 1.73 -16.61
CA GLY A 643 23.28 0.79 -16.87
C GLY A 643 24.16 1.19 -18.07
N GLN A 644 24.17 2.46 -18.47
CA GLN A 644 24.91 2.96 -19.62
C GLN A 644 25.91 4.05 -19.23
N SER A 645 27.12 3.98 -19.78
CA SER A 645 28.19 4.96 -19.47
C SER A 645 28.14 6.22 -20.33
N TYR A 646 27.29 6.25 -21.35
CA TYR A 646 27.23 7.31 -22.36
C TYR A 646 25.79 7.77 -22.57
N VAL A 647 25.61 8.70 -23.53
CA VAL A 647 24.30 9.19 -23.96
C VAL A 647 23.43 8.03 -24.45
N VAL A 648 22.28 7.84 -23.83
CA VAL A 648 21.26 6.88 -24.27
C VAL A 648 20.20 7.64 -25.04
N ARG A 649 19.87 7.17 -26.24
CA ARG A 649 18.80 7.74 -27.06
C ARG A 649 17.54 6.92 -26.95
N PHE A 650 16.42 7.60 -26.89
CA PHE A 650 15.09 7.00 -26.79
C PHE A 650 14.17 7.50 -27.90
N SER A 651 13.21 6.64 -28.26
CA SER A 651 12.06 7.02 -29.06
C SER A 651 10.85 7.29 -28.16
N ARG A 652 9.91 8.02 -28.69
CA ARG A 652 8.61 8.26 -28.08
C ARG A 652 7.91 6.92 -27.75
N SER A 653 7.30 6.84 -26.57
CA SER A 653 6.55 5.66 -26.12
C SER A 653 5.40 5.32 -27.08
N GLN A 654 5.17 4.02 -27.32
CA GLN A 654 3.98 3.54 -28.01
C GLN A 654 2.67 3.97 -27.33
N PHE A 655 2.66 4.13 -26.02
CA PHE A 655 1.47 4.53 -25.26
C PHE A 655 0.98 5.92 -25.65
N LEU A 656 1.87 6.84 -26.02
CA LEU A 656 1.49 8.17 -26.53
C LEU A 656 0.83 8.09 -27.92
N ASN A 657 1.21 7.11 -28.74
CA ASN A 657 0.56 6.87 -30.03
C ASN A 657 -0.82 6.24 -29.82
N GLU A 658 -0.94 5.31 -28.88
CA GLU A 658 -2.20 4.66 -28.49
C GLU A 658 -3.23 5.67 -27.93
N MET A 659 -2.76 6.74 -27.27
CA MET A 659 -3.61 7.85 -26.80
C MET A 659 -4.04 8.81 -27.92
N ASN A 660 -3.50 8.67 -29.12
CA ASN A 660 -3.69 9.60 -30.25
C ASN A 660 -3.33 11.05 -29.89
N CYS A 661 -2.29 11.25 -29.07
CA CYS A 661 -1.82 12.57 -28.66
C CYS A 661 -0.60 13.00 -29.49
N THR A 662 -0.55 14.26 -29.90
CA THR A 662 0.64 14.85 -30.55
C THR A 662 1.56 15.48 -29.52
N SER A 663 2.87 15.33 -29.72
CA SER A 663 3.88 15.98 -28.86
C SER A 663 4.21 17.38 -29.38
N VAL A 664 4.36 18.33 -28.46
CA VAL A 664 4.84 19.68 -28.74
C VAL A 664 6.30 19.76 -28.25
N THR A 665 7.22 20.15 -29.14
CA THR A 665 8.62 20.38 -28.77
C THR A 665 8.72 21.62 -27.88
N ARG A 666 9.38 21.48 -26.76
CA ARG A 666 9.54 22.54 -25.75
C ARG A 666 11.00 22.75 -25.41
N THR A 667 11.32 23.98 -25.02
CA THR A 667 12.63 24.36 -24.45
C THR A 667 12.54 24.80 -22.99
N GLY A 668 11.34 24.96 -22.46
CA GLY A 668 11.07 25.37 -21.08
C GLY A 668 9.68 24.93 -20.61
N GLY A 669 9.33 25.32 -19.38
CA GLY A 669 8.08 24.99 -18.71
C GLY A 669 6.86 25.77 -19.22
N LEU A 670 5.81 25.79 -18.41
CA LEU A 670 4.60 26.58 -18.66
C LEU A 670 4.92 28.08 -18.70
N SER A 671 4.36 28.78 -19.67
CA SER A 671 4.31 30.22 -19.63
C SER A 671 3.32 30.71 -18.56
N THR A 672 3.41 31.97 -18.16
CA THR A 672 2.49 32.57 -17.19
C THR A 672 1.03 32.44 -17.66
N SER A 673 0.74 32.67 -18.94
CA SER A 673 -0.62 32.56 -19.49
C SER A 673 -1.15 31.12 -19.48
N GLU A 674 -0.31 30.12 -19.78
CA GLU A 674 -0.69 28.72 -19.70
C GLU A 674 -0.99 28.31 -18.25
N ALA A 675 -0.13 28.71 -17.30
CA ALA A 675 -0.31 28.45 -15.88
C ALA A 675 -1.61 29.09 -15.36
N THR A 676 -1.88 30.36 -15.69
CA THR A 676 -3.13 31.04 -15.32
C THR A 676 -4.36 30.33 -15.88
N THR A 677 -4.27 29.83 -17.11
CA THR A 677 -5.39 29.08 -17.71
C THR A 677 -5.65 27.77 -16.95
N ILE A 678 -4.59 27.03 -16.59
CA ILE A 678 -4.72 25.78 -15.80
C ILE A 678 -5.31 26.08 -14.41
N VAL A 679 -4.83 27.14 -13.75
CA VAL A 679 -5.35 27.56 -12.44
C VAL A 679 -6.84 27.97 -12.53
N THR A 680 -7.25 28.59 -13.63
CA THR A 680 -8.67 28.90 -13.88
C THR A 680 -9.48 27.60 -14.02
N ASP A 681 -9.01 26.61 -14.77
CA ASP A 681 -9.66 25.31 -14.87
C ASP A 681 -9.78 24.63 -13.47
N ILE A 682 -8.72 24.72 -12.65
CA ILE A 682 -8.70 24.19 -11.28
C ILE A 682 -9.76 24.85 -10.38
N ASN A 683 -9.89 26.17 -10.47
CA ASN A 683 -10.85 26.92 -9.64
C ASN A 683 -12.30 26.67 -10.06
N ASN A 684 -12.54 26.15 -11.25
CA ASN A 684 -13.85 25.80 -11.78
C ASN A 684 -14.25 24.33 -11.49
N LEU A 685 -13.35 23.51 -10.91
CA LEU A 685 -13.66 22.15 -10.44
C LEU A 685 -14.44 22.20 -9.12
#